data_4b4056ff7a5774cf5ebcdaafee40790c
#
_entry.id   4b4056ff7a5774cf5ebcdaafee40790c
#
_cell.length_a   1.000
_cell.length_b   1.000
_cell.length_c   1.000
_cell.angle_alpha   90.00
_cell.angle_beta   90.00
_cell.angle_gamma   90.00
#
_symmetry.space_group_name_H-M   'P 1'
#
loop_
_entity.id
_entity.type
_entity.pdbx_description
1 polymer ?
#
loop_
_entity_poly.entity_id
_entity_poly.type
_entity_poly.pdbx_seq_one_letter_code
_entity_poly.pdbx_strand_id
1 'polypeptide(L)'
;MTPDPSRRGVLALTAALAALPTFTATAAPQRPADAPALDADPRHRLRWQAPADEHSMIEQGLPVGNGRLGALASNDPGREVLLVTDATLWTGGLNDTLDADGQFPYGRQDFGSFTLLARLTVDIPDHDLSAVSGYRRTLDLAQGVNETSYVRSGVTYRRQIFASRPDDVIVLHFDQSGGGRYTGTITLEGTHGEEPAVSFGAALPNGLRYGAAIAAYGSGGSVTVEGTHIGFTGCRELTVVLSGGTNYTPDAAAQFRDPSLDPQQLARTKVRAAARHSANTLLRTHTADHHALFGQWDVSLGTSSAEQRSLDTWERLRARARDGVPDPELEAQYLQFGRYLMIAGSRGSLPLGLQGLWLDGNDPDWMGDYHTDINIQMNYWAADRTGLSQCFDTLTDYCVAQLPSWTDLTRRLFNDPRNRYRNSTGQNAGWTVAISTNPFGGGGWWWHPAGNAWLCNSLWEHYEFTASRTHLEKIYPLLKGACEFWEARLLTTTLPGTSREVLIADSDWSPEHGPLDAKGITYAQELVWALFGNYCTAAAELRKDAKFAATIAGLRKRLHLPQVSPTTGWLEEWMSPDNLGETTHRHLSPLVGLFPGDRIRPDGSTPADIVEGATALLTARGMESFGWANAWRGLCWARLKNADKAYQLVVNNLRPSTGGSNGTAFNLFDIYQVEQGRGIFQIDANLGTPAAMIEMLLYSRPGHLELLPALPGAWAASGSLTGAHARGGFVVDLRWRDGKPTEARIRSAGGRTTTVAYAGSARTVTLKPGATVTLKGFDR
;
A
#
# COMPACT_ATOMS: atom_id res chain seq x y z
N MET A 1 -58.13 45.03 33.83
CA MET A 1 -58.60 43.99 34.74
C MET A 1 -57.76 42.75 34.54
N THR A 2 -56.87 42.52 35.45
CA THR A 2 -56.21 41.24 35.72
C THR A 2 -57.20 40.26 36.32
N PRO A 3 -57.05 38.91 36.24
CA PRO A 3 -56.01 38.24 36.98
C PRO A 3 -55.29 37.08 36.28
N ASP A 4 -54.07 36.87 36.70
CA ASP A 4 -53.24 35.68 36.84
C ASP A 4 -53.86 34.62 37.80
N PRO A 5 -53.30 33.38 38.05
CA PRO A 5 -52.20 32.63 37.48
C PRO A 5 -52.38 31.11 37.35
N SER A 6 -51.30 30.45 36.88
CA SER A 6 -50.81 29.11 37.23
C SER A 6 -51.40 27.87 36.58
N ARG A 7 -50.56 27.17 35.82
CA ARG A 7 -50.02 25.85 36.20
C ARG A 7 -48.91 25.38 35.23
N ARG A 8 -47.84 24.99 35.84
CA ARG A 8 -46.65 24.38 35.25
C ARG A 8 -47.00 23.12 34.45
N GLY A 9 -46.47 23.06 33.24
CA GLY A 9 -46.27 21.82 32.51
C GLY A 9 -44.83 21.77 32.05
N VAL A 10 -43.98 21.01 32.77
CA VAL A 10 -42.58 20.72 32.39
C VAL A 10 -42.65 19.69 31.27
N LEU A 11 -42.37 20.12 30.03
CA LEU A 11 -42.07 19.21 28.95
C LEU A 11 -40.56 18.94 29.01
N ALA A 12 -40.20 17.73 29.47
CA ALA A 12 -38.87 17.19 29.37
C ALA A 12 -38.56 16.93 27.89
N LEU A 13 -37.66 17.73 27.30
CA LEU A 13 -36.98 17.36 26.07
C LEU A 13 -36.00 16.23 26.41
N THR A 14 -36.32 15.00 26.08
CA THR A 14 -35.38 13.90 26.00
C THR A 14 -34.53 14.14 24.76
N ALA A 15 -33.28 14.56 24.96
CA ALA A 15 -32.27 14.55 23.96
C ALA A 15 -32.00 13.09 23.57
N ALA A 16 -32.36 12.72 22.36
CA ALA A 16 -31.92 11.46 21.76
C ALA A 16 -30.43 11.59 21.46
N LEU A 17 -29.57 11.02 22.30
CA LEU A 17 -28.20 10.73 21.94
C LEU A 17 -28.27 9.75 20.77
N ALA A 18 -27.92 10.23 19.58
CA ALA A 18 -27.60 9.36 18.46
C ALA A 18 -26.36 8.53 18.87
N ALA A 19 -26.57 7.26 19.12
CA ALA A 19 -25.51 6.31 19.36
C ALA A 19 -24.66 6.22 18.07
N LEU A 20 -23.41 6.66 18.15
CA LEU A 20 -22.38 6.32 17.17
C LEU A 20 -22.34 4.79 17.05
N PRO A 21 -22.21 4.24 15.84
CA PRO A 21 -22.07 2.80 15.68
C PRO A 21 -20.79 2.37 16.38
N THR A 22 -20.94 1.66 17.49
CA THR A 22 -19.87 0.91 18.11
C THR A 22 -19.43 -0.13 17.09
N PHE A 23 -18.20 0.03 16.56
CA PHE A 23 -17.54 -1.03 15.81
C PHE A 23 -17.40 -2.22 16.77
N THR A 24 -18.27 -3.20 16.64
CA THR A 24 -18.03 -4.51 17.21
C THR A 24 -16.87 -5.12 16.42
N ALA A 25 -15.66 -5.04 16.99
CA ALA A 25 -14.55 -5.89 16.59
C ALA A 25 -15.09 -7.33 16.71
N THR A 26 -15.24 -8.02 15.59
CA THR A 26 -15.46 -9.46 15.58
C THR A 26 -14.25 -10.05 16.31
N ALA A 27 -14.50 -10.63 17.49
CA ALA A 27 -13.47 -11.27 18.28
C ALA A 27 -12.76 -12.30 17.42
N ALA A 28 -11.45 -12.12 17.25
CA ALA A 28 -10.60 -13.17 16.71
C ALA A 28 -10.79 -14.43 17.55
N PRO A 29 -10.82 -15.62 16.96
CA PRO A 29 -10.98 -16.85 17.72
C PRO A 29 -9.87 -16.94 18.78
N GLN A 30 -10.27 -16.98 20.06
CA GLN A 30 -9.34 -17.18 21.18
C GLN A 30 -8.61 -18.49 20.97
N ARG A 31 -7.29 -18.42 20.77
CA ARG A 31 -6.40 -19.59 20.86
C ARG A 31 -6.28 -19.99 22.32
N PRO A 32 -6.16 -21.31 22.62
CA PRO A 32 -5.85 -21.78 23.97
C PRO A 32 -4.57 -21.13 24.51
N ALA A 33 -4.50 -20.90 25.83
CA ALA A 33 -3.44 -20.18 26.53
C ALA A 33 -2.04 -20.82 26.46
N ASP A 34 -1.90 -22.01 25.86
CA ASP A 34 -0.66 -22.81 25.79
C ASP A 34 -0.17 -23.07 24.37
N ALA A 35 -0.39 -22.16 23.41
CA ALA A 35 0.25 -22.29 22.11
C ALA A 35 1.78 -22.07 22.29
N PRO A 36 2.63 -23.02 21.87
CA PRO A 36 4.08 -22.84 21.93
C PRO A 36 4.47 -21.60 21.13
N ALA A 37 5.53 -20.90 21.56
CA ALA A 37 6.16 -19.85 20.76
C ALA A 37 6.37 -20.41 19.35
N LEU A 38 5.87 -19.70 18.33
CA LEU A 38 6.05 -20.12 16.94
C LEU A 38 7.56 -20.17 16.68
N ASP A 39 8.10 -21.36 16.43
CA ASP A 39 9.49 -21.51 16.00
C ASP A 39 9.66 -20.64 14.75
N ALA A 40 10.63 -19.72 14.81
CA ALA A 40 10.87 -18.77 13.73
C ALA A 40 11.31 -19.52 12.47
N ASP A 41 10.47 -19.56 11.45
CA ASP A 41 10.81 -20.15 10.15
C ASP A 41 11.94 -19.33 9.50
N PRO A 42 13.12 -19.91 9.25
CA PRO A 42 14.22 -19.18 8.63
C PRO A 42 13.88 -18.62 7.24
N ARG A 43 12.87 -19.16 6.56
CA ARG A 43 12.37 -18.63 5.27
C ARG A 43 11.75 -17.22 5.39
N HIS A 44 11.26 -16.86 6.56
CA HIS A 44 10.64 -15.56 6.83
C HIS A 44 11.56 -14.62 7.63
N ARG A 45 12.85 -14.93 7.76
CA ARG A 45 13.80 -14.13 8.52
C ARG A 45 14.87 -13.51 7.64
N LEU A 46 14.88 -12.19 7.57
CA LEU A 46 15.93 -11.40 6.95
C LEU A 46 17.06 -11.16 7.98
N ARG A 47 18.32 -11.08 7.51
CA ARG A 47 19.50 -11.01 8.40
C ARG A 47 20.55 -10.06 7.85
N TRP A 48 21.21 -9.31 8.77
CA TRP A 48 22.35 -8.43 8.45
C TRP A 48 23.40 -8.48 9.56
N GLN A 49 24.63 -8.15 9.21
CA GLN A 49 25.80 -8.18 10.11
C GLN A 49 26.34 -6.78 10.47
N ALA A 50 25.66 -5.73 10.06
CA ALA A 50 26.00 -4.35 10.38
C ALA A 50 24.74 -3.57 10.81
N PRO A 51 24.85 -2.61 11.76
CA PRO A 51 23.78 -1.67 12.07
C PRO A 51 23.52 -0.72 10.90
N ALA A 52 22.47 0.10 10.98
CA ALA A 52 22.28 1.21 10.07
C ALA A 52 23.18 2.39 10.49
N ASP A 53 23.68 3.11 9.48
CA ASP A 53 24.18 4.47 9.67
C ASP A 53 22.99 5.40 9.94
N GLU A 54 23.06 6.20 11.02
CA GLU A 54 21.97 7.12 11.38
C GLU A 54 21.73 8.25 10.35
N HIS A 55 22.71 8.49 9.44
CA HIS A 55 22.57 9.41 8.31
C HIS A 55 22.04 8.74 7.03
N SER A 56 21.77 7.44 7.06
CA SER A 56 21.26 6.64 5.93
C SER A 56 20.07 5.77 6.35
N MET A 57 19.23 6.28 7.23
CA MET A 57 18.15 5.49 7.85
C MET A 57 17.16 4.98 6.81
N ILE A 58 16.87 5.73 5.75
CA ILE A 58 15.91 5.29 4.73
C ILE A 58 16.42 4.06 3.94
N GLU A 59 17.71 3.95 3.72
CA GLU A 59 18.30 2.84 2.97
C GLU A 59 18.74 1.66 3.87
N GLN A 60 18.94 1.91 5.17
CA GLN A 60 19.57 0.94 6.06
C GLN A 60 18.77 0.61 7.32
N GLY A 61 17.91 1.53 7.80
CA GLY A 61 17.09 1.32 8.99
C GLY A 61 16.04 0.23 8.78
N LEU A 62 15.82 -0.62 9.78
CA LEU A 62 14.80 -1.67 9.67
C LEU A 62 13.42 -1.13 10.05
N PRO A 63 12.42 -1.29 9.17
CA PRO A 63 11.08 -0.77 9.41
C PRO A 63 10.30 -1.63 10.42
N VAL A 64 9.59 -0.97 11.33
CA VAL A 64 8.52 -1.55 12.14
C VAL A 64 7.27 -0.68 12.02
N GLY A 65 6.07 -1.27 12.18
CA GLY A 65 4.83 -0.50 12.09
C GLY A 65 3.61 -1.30 12.53
N ASN A 66 2.56 -0.55 12.91
CA ASN A 66 1.29 -1.14 13.35
C ASN A 66 0.10 -0.71 12.47
N GLY A 67 0.38 -0.12 11.29
CA GLY A 67 -0.60 0.44 10.36
C GLY A 67 -0.93 1.91 10.60
N ARG A 68 -0.45 2.51 11.69
CA ARG A 68 -0.59 3.93 12.02
C ARG A 68 0.73 4.53 12.52
N LEU A 69 1.32 3.97 13.56
CA LEU A 69 2.67 4.31 14.02
C LEU A 69 3.68 3.46 13.27
N GLY A 70 4.70 4.11 12.72
CA GLY A 70 5.86 3.49 12.09
C GLY A 70 7.15 3.96 12.72
N ALA A 71 8.21 3.17 12.58
CA ALA A 71 9.56 3.61 12.89
C ALA A 71 10.61 2.93 12.02
N LEU A 72 11.69 3.64 11.73
CA LEU A 72 12.95 3.08 11.23
C LEU A 72 13.91 2.94 12.41
N ALA A 73 14.48 1.76 12.60
CA ALA A 73 15.39 1.45 13.70
C ALA A 73 16.82 1.26 13.19
N SER A 74 17.79 1.93 13.84
CA SER A 74 19.22 1.83 13.49
C SER A 74 19.83 0.48 13.87
N ASN A 75 19.37 -0.10 14.98
CA ASN A 75 19.91 -1.32 15.58
C ASN A 75 21.38 -1.20 16.04
N ASP A 76 21.90 0.02 16.26
CA ASP A 76 23.24 0.19 16.80
C ASP A 76 23.31 -0.26 18.27
N PRO A 77 24.30 -1.08 18.68
CA PRO A 77 24.40 -1.59 20.04
C PRO A 77 24.52 -0.50 21.09
N GLY A 78 25.33 0.55 20.82
CA GLY A 78 25.64 1.63 21.75
C GLY A 78 24.65 2.79 21.68
N ARG A 79 24.01 2.98 20.54
CA ARG A 79 23.11 4.11 20.28
C ARG A 79 21.95 3.72 19.38
N GLU A 80 20.88 3.18 19.94
CA GLU A 80 19.66 2.92 19.17
C GLU A 80 18.94 4.22 18.82
N VAL A 81 18.66 4.42 17.54
CA VAL A 81 17.87 5.55 17.03
C VAL A 81 16.61 5.02 16.35
N LEU A 82 15.45 5.54 16.73
CA LEU A 82 14.20 5.35 16.05
C LEU A 82 13.71 6.67 15.46
N LEU A 83 13.49 6.70 14.15
CA LEU A 83 12.75 7.79 13.48
C LEU A 83 11.28 7.38 13.40
N VAL A 84 10.43 8.08 14.12
CA VAL A 84 9.03 7.68 14.37
C VAL A 84 8.09 8.53 13.52
N THR A 85 7.15 7.86 12.87
CA THR A 85 6.07 8.48 12.07
C THR A 85 4.69 8.14 12.64
N ASP A 86 3.73 8.98 12.35
CA ASP A 86 2.30 8.70 12.49
C ASP A 86 1.62 9.01 11.15
N ALA A 87 0.90 8.04 10.58
CA ALA A 87 0.28 8.18 9.27
C ALA A 87 -0.60 9.43 9.12
N THR A 88 -1.08 9.99 10.23
CA THR A 88 -1.99 11.13 10.24
C THR A 88 -1.29 12.47 10.49
N LEU A 89 0.04 12.49 10.65
CA LEU A 89 0.78 13.73 10.88
C LEU A 89 1.19 14.39 9.55
N TRP A 90 0.40 15.36 9.13
CA TRP A 90 0.56 16.08 7.87
C TRP A 90 0.49 17.59 8.08
N THR A 91 1.32 18.33 7.36
CA THR A 91 1.18 19.79 7.18
C THR A 91 0.11 20.08 6.11
N GLY A 92 -0.13 21.37 5.78
CA GLY A 92 -1.08 21.78 4.73
C GLY A 92 -2.54 21.62 5.11
N GLY A 93 -3.41 21.59 4.10
CA GLY A 93 -4.85 21.58 4.32
C GLY A 93 -5.66 21.20 3.10
N LEU A 94 -6.88 21.74 3.01
CA LEU A 94 -7.81 21.44 1.89
C LEU A 94 -7.24 21.86 0.52
N ASN A 95 -6.40 22.89 0.47
CA ASN A 95 -5.78 23.39 -0.77
C ASN A 95 -6.79 23.51 -1.92
N ASP A 96 -7.78 24.37 -1.72
CA ASP A 96 -8.99 24.48 -2.54
C ASP A 96 -8.99 25.70 -3.47
N THR A 97 -7.83 26.10 -3.94
CA THR A 97 -7.63 27.23 -4.88
C THR A 97 -6.81 26.79 -6.07
N LEU A 98 -6.98 27.45 -7.20
CA LEU A 98 -6.12 27.28 -8.37
C LEU A 98 -5.23 28.54 -8.52
N ASP A 99 -3.98 28.32 -8.91
CA ASP A 99 -3.06 29.38 -9.29
C ASP A 99 -3.42 30.00 -10.66
N ALA A 100 -2.57 30.88 -11.16
CA ALA A 100 -2.78 31.56 -12.44
C ALA A 100 -2.76 30.58 -13.64
N ASP A 101 -2.04 29.47 -13.51
CA ASP A 101 -1.88 28.45 -14.54
C ASP A 101 -2.94 27.33 -14.45
N GLY A 102 -3.87 27.47 -13.50
CA GLY A 102 -4.96 26.50 -13.28
C GLY A 102 -4.53 25.21 -12.57
N GLN A 103 -3.40 25.25 -11.88
CA GLN A 103 -2.91 24.17 -11.02
C GLN A 103 -3.32 24.40 -9.56
N PHE A 104 -3.41 23.32 -8.79
CA PHE A 104 -3.40 23.43 -7.35
C PHE A 104 -1.97 23.72 -6.88
N PRO A 105 -1.74 24.72 -6.00
CA PRO A 105 -0.44 24.90 -5.38
C PRO A 105 0.09 23.55 -4.85
N TYR A 106 1.34 23.24 -5.17
CA TYR A 106 1.94 21.96 -4.81
C TYR A 106 3.21 22.17 -4.00
N GLY A 107 3.01 22.35 -2.67
CA GLY A 107 4.06 22.65 -1.73
C GLY A 107 3.63 22.40 -0.29
N ARG A 108 4.60 22.36 0.61
CA ARG A 108 4.41 21.97 2.03
C ARG A 108 3.45 22.84 2.83
N GLN A 109 3.28 24.11 2.45
CA GLN A 109 2.43 25.06 3.19
C GLN A 109 0.95 24.91 2.79
N ASP A 110 0.67 24.80 1.52
CA ASP A 110 -0.69 24.79 0.99
C ASP A 110 -1.24 23.38 0.89
N PHE A 111 -0.62 22.56 0.06
CA PHE A 111 -0.97 21.14 -0.13
C PHE A 111 -0.63 20.32 1.11
N GLY A 112 0.55 20.55 1.69
CA GLY A 112 1.03 19.82 2.84
C GLY A 112 1.99 18.68 2.52
N SER A 113 2.56 18.12 3.57
CA SER A 113 3.54 17.03 3.50
C SER A 113 3.34 16.06 4.65
N PHE A 114 3.52 14.79 4.39
CA PHE A 114 3.74 13.77 5.42
C PHE A 114 5.04 14.10 6.17
N THR A 115 5.10 13.87 7.50
CA THR A 115 6.22 14.34 8.31
C THR A 115 6.48 13.43 9.52
N LEU A 116 7.72 13.49 10.05
CA LEU A 116 8.11 12.73 11.23
C LEU A 116 7.39 13.26 12.49
N LEU A 117 7.07 12.34 13.40
CA LEU A 117 6.49 12.66 14.70
C LEU A 117 7.56 12.92 15.76
N ALA A 118 8.57 12.04 15.84
CA ALA A 118 9.56 12.08 16.88
C ALA A 118 10.83 11.33 16.50
N ARG A 119 11.92 11.64 17.23
CA ARG A 119 13.14 10.85 17.31
C ARG A 119 13.26 10.28 18.72
N LEU A 120 13.41 8.97 18.84
CA LEU A 120 13.75 8.31 20.09
C LEU A 120 15.19 7.83 20.03
N THR A 121 15.99 8.17 21.05
CA THR A 121 17.38 7.70 21.19
C THR A 121 17.54 6.93 22.49
N VAL A 122 18.19 5.76 22.44
CA VAL A 122 18.59 5.01 23.62
C VAL A 122 20.11 4.87 23.58
N ASP A 123 20.80 5.63 24.40
CA ASP A 123 22.27 5.63 24.52
C ASP A 123 22.70 4.61 25.59
N ILE A 124 23.61 3.70 25.22
CA ILE A 124 24.26 2.72 26.08
C ILE A 124 25.77 2.79 25.83
N PRO A 125 26.45 3.81 26.36
CA PRO A 125 27.82 4.17 25.95
C PRO A 125 28.84 3.04 26.03
N ASP A 126 28.65 2.11 26.99
CA ASP A 126 29.53 0.95 27.15
C ASP A 126 29.39 -0.14 26.09
N HIS A 127 28.39 -0.02 25.20
CA HIS A 127 28.08 -1.03 24.17
C HIS A 127 28.46 -0.56 22.75
N ASP A 128 29.45 0.33 22.64
CA ASP A 128 30.00 0.76 21.37
C ASP A 128 30.30 -0.42 20.44
N LEU A 129 30.06 -0.25 19.13
CA LEU A 129 30.19 -1.32 18.13
C LEU A 129 31.61 -1.91 18.11
N SER A 130 32.65 -1.12 18.42
CA SER A 130 34.04 -1.58 18.54
C SER A 130 34.29 -2.45 19.77
N ALA A 131 33.44 -2.40 20.79
CA ALA A 131 33.52 -3.17 22.04
C ALA A 131 32.70 -4.46 22.03
N VAL A 132 32.00 -4.77 20.92
CA VAL A 132 31.15 -5.95 20.81
C VAL A 132 31.63 -6.90 19.70
N SER A 133 31.18 -8.14 19.77
CA SER A 133 31.46 -9.16 18.76
C SER A 133 30.21 -9.96 18.43
N GLY A 134 30.22 -10.70 17.32
CA GLY A 134 29.09 -11.53 16.93
C GLY A 134 27.79 -10.74 16.68
N TYR A 135 27.94 -9.48 16.28
CA TYR A 135 26.79 -8.61 15.98
C TYR A 135 25.92 -9.20 14.86
N ARG A 136 24.62 -9.16 15.08
CA ARG A 136 23.61 -9.55 14.09
C ARG A 136 22.31 -8.81 14.35
N ARG A 137 21.66 -8.35 13.29
CA ARG A 137 20.26 -7.92 13.35
C ARG A 137 19.40 -8.72 12.37
N THR A 138 18.14 -8.91 12.74
CA THR A 138 17.18 -9.68 11.95
C THR A 138 15.83 -8.99 11.95
N LEU A 139 15.08 -9.18 10.86
CA LEU A 139 13.67 -8.86 10.78
C LEU A 139 12.90 -10.16 10.54
N ASP A 140 12.12 -10.58 11.53
CA ASP A 140 11.21 -11.72 11.40
C ASP A 140 9.88 -11.23 10.83
N LEU A 141 9.67 -11.53 9.56
CA LEU A 141 8.50 -11.07 8.79
C LEU A 141 7.19 -11.68 9.31
N ALA A 142 7.26 -12.94 9.80
CA ALA A 142 6.09 -13.66 10.28
C ALA A 142 5.65 -13.22 11.68
N GLN A 143 6.58 -12.76 12.48
CA GLN A 143 6.29 -12.24 13.82
C GLN A 143 6.18 -10.72 13.87
N GLY A 144 6.69 -10.00 12.85
CA GLY A 144 6.76 -8.54 12.85
C GLY A 144 7.72 -7.98 13.88
N VAL A 145 8.84 -8.68 14.11
CA VAL A 145 9.82 -8.33 15.15
C VAL A 145 11.19 -8.09 14.55
N ASN A 146 11.75 -6.95 14.87
CA ASN A 146 13.15 -6.59 14.62
C ASN A 146 13.98 -6.96 15.85
N GLU A 147 15.02 -7.78 15.68
CA GLU A 147 15.89 -8.24 16.77
C GLU A 147 17.36 -7.93 16.49
N THR A 148 18.06 -7.40 17.48
CA THR A 148 19.52 -7.24 17.50
C THR A 148 20.13 -8.13 18.56
N SER A 149 21.23 -8.82 18.23
CA SER A 149 22.01 -9.60 19.21
C SER A 149 23.51 -9.42 19.00
N TYR A 150 24.25 -9.41 20.11
CA TYR A 150 25.72 -9.27 20.11
C TYR A 150 26.31 -9.81 21.43
N VAL A 151 27.61 -10.02 21.45
CA VAL A 151 28.35 -10.47 22.66
C VAL A 151 29.30 -9.35 23.10
N ARG A 152 29.25 -9.02 24.40
CA ARG A 152 30.18 -8.12 25.07
C ARG A 152 30.65 -8.74 26.36
N SER A 153 31.99 -8.81 26.56
CA SER A 153 32.60 -9.39 27.80
C SER A 153 32.04 -10.78 28.15
N GLY A 154 31.78 -11.62 27.13
CA GLY A 154 31.26 -12.99 27.34
C GLY A 154 29.75 -13.06 27.63
N VAL A 155 29.05 -11.94 27.68
CA VAL A 155 27.59 -11.87 27.86
C VAL A 155 26.91 -11.65 26.51
N THR A 156 25.85 -12.40 26.22
CA THR A 156 24.99 -12.15 25.07
C THR A 156 23.93 -11.14 25.45
N TYR A 157 23.86 -10.04 24.69
CA TYR A 157 22.86 -9.01 24.80
C TYR A 157 21.88 -9.12 23.63
N ARG A 158 20.60 -8.90 23.90
CA ARG A 158 19.54 -8.95 22.92
C ARG A 158 18.62 -7.74 23.06
N ARG A 159 18.14 -7.23 21.93
CA ARG A 159 17.12 -6.18 21.83
C ARG A 159 16.06 -6.60 20.84
N GLN A 160 14.80 -6.45 21.20
CA GLN A 160 13.65 -6.66 20.32
C GLN A 160 12.88 -5.35 20.16
N ILE A 161 12.52 -5.00 18.92
CA ILE A 161 11.74 -3.82 18.59
C ILE A 161 10.52 -4.27 17.76
N PHE A 162 9.33 -3.85 18.17
CA PHE A 162 8.09 -4.16 17.45
C PHE A 162 7.04 -3.08 17.70
N ALA A 163 6.12 -2.90 16.75
CA ALA A 163 5.00 -1.98 16.85
C ALA A 163 3.71 -2.77 17.06
N SER A 164 3.19 -2.79 18.29
CA SER A 164 1.98 -3.50 18.66
C SER A 164 0.74 -2.73 18.22
N ARG A 165 -0.10 -3.34 17.37
CA ARG A 165 -1.37 -2.75 17.00
C ARG A 165 -2.43 -2.85 18.11
N PRO A 166 -2.61 -4.00 18.80
CA PRO A 166 -3.58 -4.09 19.88
C PRO A 166 -3.33 -3.11 21.04
N ASP A 167 -2.05 -2.84 21.35
CA ASP A 167 -1.66 -1.94 22.41
C ASP A 167 -1.43 -0.50 21.91
N ASP A 168 -1.32 -0.31 20.59
CA ASP A 168 -1.06 0.94 19.88
C ASP A 168 0.20 1.68 20.38
N VAL A 169 1.29 0.92 20.50
CA VAL A 169 2.61 1.36 20.97
C VAL A 169 3.74 0.74 20.17
N ILE A 170 4.90 1.39 20.17
CA ILE A 170 6.18 0.80 19.78
C ILE A 170 6.90 0.37 21.06
N VAL A 171 7.45 -0.84 21.07
CA VAL A 171 8.13 -1.44 22.22
C VAL A 171 9.58 -1.75 21.85
N LEU A 172 10.51 -1.34 22.72
CA LEU A 172 11.90 -1.78 22.69
C LEU A 172 12.14 -2.59 23.97
N HIS A 173 12.52 -3.84 23.84
CA HIS A 173 12.84 -4.71 24.98
C HIS A 173 14.29 -5.17 24.90
N PHE A 174 15.03 -4.92 25.96
CA PHE A 174 16.45 -5.26 26.13
C PHE A 174 16.55 -6.34 27.17
N ASP A 175 17.16 -7.45 26.83
CA ASP A 175 17.50 -8.54 27.74
C ASP A 175 18.94 -9.04 27.53
N GLN A 176 19.41 -9.89 28.40
CA GLN A 176 20.77 -10.45 28.37
C GLN A 176 20.85 -11.79 29.04
N SER A 177 21.88 -12.57 28.69
CA SER A 177 22.23 -13.81 29.38
C SER A 177 23.62 -13.72 29.97
N GLY A 178 23.83 -14.25 31.19
CA GLY A 178 25.15 -14.32 31.82
C GLY A 178 25.48 -13.20 32.82
N GLY A 179 24.46 -12.44 33.27
CA GLY A 179 24.63 -11.46 34.38
C GLY A 179 25.06 -10.06 33.97
N GLY A 180 24.93 -9.74 32.67
CA GLY A 180 25.18 -8.41 32.14
C GLY A 180 24.24 -7.33 32.68
N ARG A 181 24.55 -6.08 32.37
CA ARG A 181 23.81 -4.90 32.82
C ARG A 181 23.74 -3.88 31.73
N TYR A 182 22.63 -3.12 31.73
CA TYR A 182 22.42 -1.94 30.89
C TYR A 182 22.47 -0.67 31.76
N THR A 183 23.23 0.33 31.33
CA THR A 183 23.28 1.67 31.93
C THR A 183 23.31 2.69 30.80
N GLY A 184 22.50 3.73 30.91
CA GLY A 184 22.41 4.74 29.84
C GLY A 184 21.24 5.70 30.01
N THR A 185 20.84 6.31 28.90
CA THR A 185 19.75 7.31 28.85
C THR A 185 18.79 7.06 27.69
N ILE A 186 17.55 7.51 27.85
CA ILE A 186 16.50 7.47 26.82
C ILE A 186 16.02 8.91 26.62
N THR A 187 16.12 9.39 25.40
CA THR A 187 15.70 10.74 25.02
C THR A 187 14.62 10.68 23.94
N LEU A 188 13.52 11.40 24.14
CA LEU A 188 12.47 11.60 23.14
C LEU A 188 12.51 13.06 22.71
N GLU A 189 12.65 13.29 21.41
CA GLU A 189 12.67 14.63 20.80
C GLU A 189 11.55 14.73 19.78
N GLY A 190 10.82 15.84 19.76
CA GLY A 190 9.94 16.16 18.65
C GLY A 190 10.73 16.60 17.41
N THR A 191 10.08 16.63 16.25
CA THR A 191 10.76 16.95 14.98
C THR A 191 10.33 18.28 14.39
N HIS A 192 9.52 19.06 15.14
CA HIS A 192 9.01 20.35 14.71
C HIS A 192 9.41 21.50 15.68
N GLY A 193 10.48 21.32 16.43
CA GLY A 193 11.03 22.33 17.35
C GLY A 193 10.64 22.13 18.83
N GLU A 194 10.08 20.97 19.17
CA GLU A 194 9.81 20.62 20.56
C GLU A 194 11.10 20.30 21.31
N GLU A 195 11.21 20.82 22.52
CA GLU A 195 12.30 20.47 23.42
C GLU A 195 12.22 19.00 23.85
N PRO A 196 13.36 18.32 24.10
CA PRO A 196 13.37 16.96 24.60
C PRO A 196 12.51 16.81 25.86
N ALA A 197 11.66 15.78 25.91
CA ALA A 197 10.80 15.53 27.05
C ALA A 197 10.32 14.06 27.08
N VAL A 198 9.92 13.55 28.23
CA VAL A 198 9.27 12.21 28.33
C VAL A 198 7.88 12.18 27.70
N SER A 199 7.30 13.33 27.44
CA SER A 199 6.12 13.49 26.56
C SER A 199 5.97 14.95 26.16
N PHE A 200 5.56 15.17 24.94
CA PHE A 200 5.26 16.48 24.39
C PHE A 200 3.91 16.51 23.66
N GLY A 201 3.35 17.68 23.50
CA GLY A 201 2.20 17.96 22.64
C GLY A 201 2.34 19.33 22.02
N ALA A 202 2.03 19.43 20.74
CA ALA A 202 2.14 20.65 19.96
C ALA A 202 1.04 20.72 18.88
N ALA A 203 1.07 21.77 18.07
CA ALA A 203 0.20 21.93 16.92
C ALA A 203 1.02 22.39 15.72
N LEU A 204 0.77 21.80 14.56
CA LEU A 204 1.29 22.30 13.30
C LEU A 204 0.61 23.61 12.89
N PRO A 205 1.21 24.42 12.00
CA PRO A 205 0.63 25.68 11.53
C PRO A 205 -0.79 25.54 10.96
N ASN A 206 -1.13 24.37 10.40
CA ASN A 206 -2.47 24.06 9.90
C ASN A 206 -3.50 23.79 11.01
N GLY A 207 -3.11 23.82 12.29
CA GLY A 207 -3.98 23.57 13.44
C GLY A 207 -4.15 22.09 13.81
N LEU A 208 -3.49 21.15 13.09
CA LEU A 208 -3.46 19.75 13.49
C LEU A 208 -2.63 19.61 14.76
N ARG A 209 -3.25 19.12 15.84
CA ARG A 209 -2.56 18.83 17.10
C ARG A 209 -1.95 17.45 17.07
N TYR A 210 -0.79 17.29 17.65
CA TYR A 210 -0.07 16.02 17.76
C TYR A 210 0.65 15.92 19.08
N GLY A 211 1.11 14.73 19.44
CA GLY A 211 1.90 14.50 20.62
C GLY A 211 2.44 13.10 20.70
N ALA A 212 3.49 12.94 21.49
CA ALA A 212 4.11 11.65 21.78
C ALA A 212 4.43 11.54 23.28
N ALA A 213 4.61 10.30 23.73
CA ALA A 213 5.01 10.00 25.09
C ALA A 213 5.82 8.70 25.14
N ILE A 214 6.74 8.62 26.11
CA ILE A 214 7.48 7.40 26.45
C ILE A 214 7.26 7.03 27.91
N ALA A 215 7.42 5.73 28.19
CA ALA A 215 7.60 5.19 29.52
C ALA A 215 8.68 4.10 29.48
N ALA A 216 9.44 3.97 30.55
CA ALA A 216 10.42 2.89 30.68
C ALA A 216 10.32 2.22 32.03
N TYR A 217 10.60 0.92 32.07
CA TYR A 217 10.70 0.12 33.27
C TYR A 217 11.74 -1.00 33.10
N GLY A 218 12.31 -1.46 34.18
CA GLY A 218 13.37 -2.47 34.12
C GLY A 218 13.43 -3.33 35.38
N SER A 219 14.29 -4.36 35.34
CA SER A 219 14.56 -5.24 36.48
C SER A 219 16.05 -5.24 36.85
N GLY A 220 16.37 -5.42 38.14
CA GLY A 220 17.71 -5.58 38.65
C GLY A 220 18.59 -4.33 38.68
N GLY A 221 18.01 -3.16 38.48
CA GLY A 221 18.63 -1.85 38.51
C GLY A 221 17.60 -0.77 38.79
N SER A 222 17.89 0.50 38.46
CA SER A 222 16.98 1.62 38.60
C SER A 222 16.64 2.26 37.24
N VAL A 223 15.42 2.76 37.11
CA VAL A 223 14.94 3.59 35.99
C VAL A 223 14.31 4.84 36.58
N THR A 224 14.80 6.01 36.24
CA THR A 224 14.39 7.30 36.81
C THR A 224 14.14 8.35 35.73
N VAL A 225 13.13 9.19 35.93
CA VAL A 225 12.94 10.38 35.07
C VAL A 225 13.84 11.49 35.60
N GLU A 226 14.72 12.00 34.77
CA GLU A 226 15.73 13.02 35.08
C GLU A 226 15.52 14.25 34.20
N GLY A 227 14.57 15.11 34.59
CA GLY A 227 14.22 16.30 33.82
C GLY A 227 13.58 15.94 32.46
N THR A 228 14.34 16.06 31.38
CA THR A 228 13.87 15.88 30.00
C THR A 228 14.07 14.49 29.44
N HIS A 229 14.79 13.61 30.17
CA HIS A 229 15.14 12.25 29.73
C HIS A 229 14.87 11.20 30.82
N ILE A 230 15.02 9.93 30.46
CA ILE A 230 14.94 8.82 31.41
C ILE A 230 16.34 8.20 31.55
N GLY A 231 16.89 8.22 32.77
CA GLY A 231 18.11 7.50 33.10
C GLY A 231 17.81 6.06 33.52
N PHE A 232 18.70 5.12 33.19
CA PHE A 232 18.64 3.75 33.67
C PHE A 232 20.04 3.27 34.07
N THR A 233 20.14 2.60 35.22
CA THR A 233 21.43 2.19 35.79
C THR A 233 21.36 0.75 36.25
N GLY A 234 22.29 -0.09 35.74
CA GLY A 234 22.50 -1.45 36.19
C GLY A 234 21.32 -2.41 35.93
N CYS A 235 20.47 -2.13 34.97
CA CYS A 235 19.29 -2.94 34.63
C CYS A 235 19.71 -4.26 33.98
N ARG A 236 19.12 -5.37 34.43
CA ARG A 236 19.25 -6.69 33.75
C ARG A 236 18.34 -6.79 32.55
N GLU A 237 17.18 -6.17 32.66
CA GLU A 237 16.19 -6.01 31.59
C GLU A 237 15.71 -4.57 31.58
N LEU A 238 15.44 -4.04 30.40
CA LEU A 238 14.85 -2.72 30.20
C LEU A 238 13.78 -2.83 29.14
N THR A 239 12.64 -2.21 29.38
CA THR A 239 11.59 -2.07 28.39
C THR A 239 11.23 -0.60 28.23
N VAL A 240 11.25 -0.10 27.01
CA VAL A 240 10.82 1.23 26.63
C VAL A 240 9.56 1.11 25.80
N VAL A 241 8.56 1.89 26.10
CA VAL A 241 7.28 1.94 25.39
C VAL A 241 7.07 3.35 24.88
N LEU A 242 6.77 3.50 23.59
CA LEU A 242 6.48 4.77 22.94
C LEU A 242 5.09 4.74 22.31
N SER A 243 4.33 5.80 22.42
CA SER A 243 3.11 6.05 21.64
C SER A 243 3.03 7.52 21.23
N GLY A 244 2.23 7.76 20.22
CA GLY A 244 1.94 9.11 19.74
C GLY A 244 0.68 9.13 18.90
N GLY A 245 0.41 10.28 18.29
CA GLY A 245 -0.73 10.46 17.42
C GLY A 245 -1.09 11.91 17.20
N THR A 246 -2.18 12.11 16.46
CA THR A 246 -2.73 13.43 16.14
C THR A 246 -4.21 13.49 16.53
N ASN A 247 -4.81 14.66 16.36
CA ASN A 247 -6.26 14.82 16.45
C ASN A 247 -6.97 14.73 15.07
N TYR A 248 -6.32 14.08 14.10
CA TYR A 248 -6.94 13.80 12.80
C TYR A 248 -8.18 12.91 12.96
N THR A 249 -9.24 13.22 12.20
CA THR A 249 -10.43 12.37 12.05
C THR A 249 -10.83 12.32 10.57
N PRO A 250 -11.29 11.19 10.01
CA PRO A 250 -11.69 11.08 8.61
C PRO A 250 -13.10 11.67 8.38
N ASP A 251 -13.31 12.91 8.80
CA ASP A 251 -14.59 13.63 8.68
C ASP A 251 -14.35 15.01 8.05
N ALA A 252 -14.80 15.17 6.81
CA ALA A 252 -14.70 16.42 6.07
C ALA A 252 -15.53 17.56 6.72
N ALA A 253 -16.68 17.24 7.36
CA ALA A 253 -17.49 18.25 8.04
C ALA A 253 -16.77 18.82 9.28
N ALA A 254 -15.93 18.02 9.92
CA ALA A 254 -15.05 18.43 11.01
C ALA A 254 -13.72 18.99 10.52
N GLN A 255 -13.57 19.26 9.21
CA GLN A 255 -12.31 19.68 8.58
C GLN A 255 -11.15 18.73 8.93
N PHE A 256 -11.45 17.44 9.02
CA PHE A 256 -10.51 16.37 9.35
C PHE A 256 -9.80 16.51 10.70
N ARG A 257 -10.39 17.24 11.66
CA ARG A 257 -9.82 17.46 13.02
C ARG A 257 -10.88 17.26 14.09
N ASP A 258 -10.56 16.46 15.10
CA ASP A 258 -11.38 16.32 16.31
C ASP A 258 -10.87 17.32 17.36
N PRO A 259 -11.62 18.41 17.67
CA PRO A 259 -11.19 19.37 18.68
C PRO A 259 -11.24 18.84 20.11
N SER A 260 -11.94 17.76 20.37
CA SER A 260 -12.06 17.16 21.70
C SER A 260 -10.91 16.24 22.07
N LEU A 261 -10.16 15.73 21.08
CA LEU A 261 -9.05 14.81 21.27
C LEU A 261 -7.78 15.54 21.67
N ASP A 262 -7.15 15.15 22.78
CA ASP A 262 -5.81 15.57 23.19
C ASP A 262 -4.81 14.46 22.86
N PRO A 263 -3.96 14.65 21.82
CA PRO A 263 -3.02 13.59 21.39
C PRO A 263 -1.94 13.28 22.43
N GLN A 264 -1.44 14.27 23.18
CA GLN A 264 -0.45 14.04 24.22
C GLN A 264 -1.04 13.22 25.37
N GLN A 265 -2.23 13.57 25.84
CA GLN A 265 -2.90 12.83 26.91
C GLN A 265 -3.25 11.41 26.47
N LEU A 266 -3.66 11.23 25.21
CA LEU A 266 -3.92 9.92 24.62
C LEU A 266 -2.64 9.07 24.58
N ALA A 267 -1.52 9.63 24.10
CA ALA A 267 -0.22 8.95 24.09
C ALA A 267 0.22 8.53 25.49
N ARG A 268 0.12 9.44 26.47
CA ARG A 268 0.41 9.12 27.90
C ARG A 268 -0.47 7.98 28.43
N THR A 269 -1.73 7.95 28.06
CA THR A 269 -2.67 6.90 28.48
C THR A 269 -2.26 5.54 27.92
N LYS A 270 -1.90 5.49 26.64
CA LYS A 270 -1.47 4.26 25.95
C LYS A 270 -0.16 3.72 26.53
N VAL A 271 0.88 4.55 26.70
CA VAL A 271 2.15 4.09 27.26
C VAL A 271 2.01 3.62 28.71
N ARG A 272 1.18 4.29 29.53
CA ARG A 272 0.88 3.85 30.90
C ARG A 272 0.12 2.52 30.93
N ALA A 273 -0.80 2.30 30.00
CA ALA A 273 -1.53 1.04 29.90
C ALA A 273 -0.57 -0.11 29.51
N ALA A 274 0.23 0.09 28.47
CA ALA A 274 1.20 -0.89 28.00
C ALA A 274 2.29 -1.19 29.07
N ALA A 275 2.77 -0.18 29.77
CA ALA A 275 3.78 -0.35 30.84
C ALA A 275 3.30 -1.16 32.05
N ARG A 276 2.01 -1.50 32.15
CA ARG A 276 1.49 -2.43 33.18
C ARG A 276 1.69 -3.91 32.81
N HIS A 277 2.06 -4.18 31.57
CA HIS A 277 2.29 -5.50 31.04
C HIS A 277 3.78 -5.80 30.95
N SER A 278 4.16 -7.05 31.10
CA SER A 278 5.53 -7.47 30.80
C SER A 278 5.80 -7.40 29.30
N ALA A 279 7.07 -7.21 28.91
CA ALA A 279 7.48 -7.23 27.51
C ALA A 279 7.02 -8.50 26.78
N ASN A 280 7.10 -9.66 27.45
CA ASN A 280 6.61 -10.93 26.92
C ASN A 280 5.09 -10.95 26.67
N THR A 281 4.31 -10.24 27.48
CA THR A 281 2.86 -10.12 27.25
C THR A 281 2.58 -9.27 26.03
N LEU A 282 3.23 -8.11 25.91
CA LEU A 282 3.12 -7.23 24.75
C LEU A 282 3.57 -7.93 23.46
N LEU A 283 4.70 -8.67 23.52
CA LEU A 283 5.20 -9.44 22.39
C LEU A 283 4.21 -10.53 21.94
N ARG A 284 3.63 -11.29 22.88
CA ARG A 284 2.61 -12.30 22.52
C ARG A 284 1.38 -11.71 21.89
N THR A 285 0.89 -10.58 22.42
CA THR A 285 -0.28 -9.88 21.87
C THR A 285 0.00 -9.37 20.45
N HIS A 286 1.16 -8.75 20.26
CA HIS A 286 1.64 -8.28 18.97
C HIS A 286 1.77 -9.42 17.95
N THR A 287 2.53 -10.48 18.30
CA THR A 287 2.79 -11.58 17.37
C THR A 287 1.52 -12.34 17.01
N ALA A 288 0.57 -12.49 17.93
CA ALA A 288 -0.71 -13.12 17.64
C ALA A 288 -1.53 -12.31 16.62
N ASP A 289 -1.60 -10.99 16.75
CA ASP A 289 -2.28 -10.09 15.81
C ASP A 289 -1.60 -10.08 14.43
N HIS A 290 -0.28 -9.89 14.41
CA HIS A 290 0.49 -9.84 13.16
C HIS A 290 0.42 -11.18 12.40
N HIS A 291 0.61 -12.30 13.11
CA HIS A 291 0.57 -13.63 12.51
C HIS A 291 -0.82 -14.02 12.01
N ALA A 292 -1.89 -13.49 12.61
CA ALA A 292 -3.25 -13.71 12.12
C ALA A 292 -3.44 -13.20 10.69
N LEU A 293 -2.68 -12.21 10.26
CA LEU A 293 -2.66 -11.72 8.87
C LEU A 293 -1.56 -12.40 8.05
N PHE A 294 -0.33 -12.41 8.55
CA PHE A 294 0.82 -12.95 7.82
C PHE A 294 0.67 -14.43 7.50
N GLY A 295 0.21 -15.23 8.47
CA GLY A 295 0.09 -16.69 8.36
C GLY A 295 -1.04 -17.22 7.48
N GLN A 296 -1.89 -16.33 6.91
CA GLN A 296 -2.97 -16.76 6.02
C GLN A 296 -2.49 -17.12 4.62
N TRP A 297 -1.28 -16.72 4.25
CA TRP A 297 -0.73 -16.87 2.92
C TRP A 297 0.75 -17.20 2.98
N ASP A 298 1.21 -18.09 2.10
CA ASP A 298 2.63 -18.44 1.98
C ASP A 298 3.02 -18.80 0.55
N VAL A 299 4.31 -18.64 0.21
CA VAL A 299 4.88 -18.98 -1.08
C VAL A 299 6.23 -19.66 -0.94
N SER A 300 6.47 -20.66 -1.78
CA SER A 300 7.78 -21.23 -2.04
C SER A 300 8.03 -21.23 -3.54
N LEU A 301 9.12 -20.62 -3.98
CA LEU A 301 9.51 -20.50 -5.39
C LEU A 301 10.61 -21.50 -5.79
N GLY A 302 11.02 -22.34 -4.84
CA GLY A 302 12.11 -23.30 -5.01
C GLY A 302 13.00 -23.36 -3.79
N THR A 303 14.20 -23.92 -3.97
CA THR A 303 15.19 -24.14 -2.92
C THR A 303 16.51 -23.50 -3.32
N SER A 304 17.04 -22.63 -2.49
CA SER A 304 18.37 -22.03 -2.67
C SER A 304 19.48 -22.97 -2.21
N SER A 305 20.71 -22.78 -2.70
CA SER A 305 21.85 -23.57 -2.30
C SER A 305 22.23 -23.34 -0.82
N ALA A 306 22.98 -24.26 -0.22
CA ALA A 306 23.50 -24.10 1.14
C ALA A 306 24.43 -22.87 1.24
N GLU A 307 25.18 -22.59 0.18
CA GLU A 307 26.07 -21.42 0.09
C GLU A 307 25.25 -20.12 0.12
N GLN A 308 24.20 -20.01 -0.72
CA GLN A 308 23.31 -18.84 -0.71
C GLN A 308 22.66 -18.63 0.66
N ARG A 309 22.22 -19.68 1.33
CA ARG A 309 21.62 -19.61 2.68
C ARG A 309 22.60 -19.20 3.77
N SER A 310 23.90 -19.43 3.60
CA SER A 310 24.93 -19.03 4.56
C SER A 310 25.19 -17.53 4.58
N LEU A 311 24.91 -16.83 3.50
CA LEU A 311 25.06 -15.38 3.37
C LEU A 311 23.95 -14.64 4.11
N ASP A 312 24.20 -13.40 4.53
CA ASP A 312 23.16 -12.50 4.99
C ASP A 312 22.32 -11.95 3.79
N THR A 313 21.23 -11.27 4.08
CA THR A 313 20.29 -10.82 3.07
C THR A 313 20.93 -9.91 2.01
N TRP A 314 21.79 -8.97 2.43
CA TRP A 314 22.45 -8.05 1.52
C TRP A 314 23.49 -8.76 0.64
N GLU A 315 24.27 -9.65 1.23
CA GLU A 315 25.27 -10.42 0.46
C GLU A 315 24.60 -11.40 -0.51
N ARG A 316 23.43 -11.97 -0.17
CA ARG A 316 22.62 -12.76 -1.11
C ARG A 316 22.18 -11.93 -2.30
N LEU A 317 21.67 -10.71 -2.06
CA LEU A 317 21.23 -9.81 -3.11
C LEU A 317 22.40 -9.43 -4.05
N ARG A 318 23.57 -9.11 -3.48
CA ARG A 318 24.79 -8.80 -4.23
C ARG A 318 25.30 -9.99 -5.04
N ALA A 319 25.36 -11.17 -4.43
CA ALA A 319 25.80 -12.40 -5.09
C ALA A 319 24.89 -12.74 -6.27
N ARG A 320 23.56 -12.64 -6.07
CA ARG A 320 22.58 -12.85 -7.14
C ARG A 320 22.80 -11.91 -8.33
N ALA A 321 23.02 -10.62 -8.06
CA ALA A 321 23.24 -9.62 -9.11
C ALA A 321 24.58 -9.83 -9.83
N ARG A 322 25.66 -10.19 -9.10
CA ARG A 322 26.99 -10.44 -9.66
C ARG A 322 27.06 -11.70 -10.50
N ASP A 323 26.48 -12.79 -10.00
CA ASP A 323 26.66 -14.13 -10.56
C ASP A 323 25.53 -14.52 -11.53
N GLY A 324 24.43 -13.79 -11.54
CA GLY A 324 23.25 -14.07 -12.38
C GLY A 324 22.51 -15.37 -12.02
N VAL A 325 22.84 -15.97 -10.86
CA VAL A 325 22.23 -17.23 -10.40
C VAL A 325 20.97 -16.93 -9.64
N PRO A 326 19.82 -17.53 -10.01
CA PRO A 326 18.57 -17.37 -9.27
C PRO A 326 18.71 -17.77 -7.79
N ASP A 327 18.07 -17.01 -6.90
CA ASP A 327 17.96 -17.31 -5.48
C ASP A 327 16.46 -17.33 -5.08
N PRO A 328 15.77 -18.45 -5.33
CA PRO A 328 14.32 -18.51 -5.19
C PRO A 328 13.81 -18.27 -3.77
N GLU A 329 14.60 -18.58 -2.73
CA GLU A 329 14.24 -18.26 -1.35
C GLU A 329 14.39 -16.76 -1.04
N LEU A 330 15.41 -16.08 -1.58
CA LEU A 330 15.54 -14.62 -1.47
C LEU A 330 14.39 -13.91 -2.22
N GLU A 331 14.04 -14.40 -3.40
CA GLU A 331 12.93 -13.87 -4.19
C GLU A 331 11.58 -14.04 -3.46
N ALA A 332 11.35 -15.19 -2.82
CA ALA A 332 10.19 -15.43 -1.96
C ALA A 332 10.22 -14.52 -0.71
N GLN A 333 11.39 -14.31 -0.09
CA GLN A 333 11.56 -13.39 1.04
C GLN A 333 11.25 -11.95 0.64
N TYR A 334 11.64 -11.49 -0.54
CA TYR A 334 11.32 -10.16 -1.04
C TYR A 334 9.80 -9.97 -1.21
N LEU A 335 9.10 -10.98 -1.76
CA LEU A 335 7.63 -10.96 -1.85
C LEU A 335 6.99 -10.90 -0.45
N GLN A 336 7.46 -11.72 0.48
CA GLN A 336 6.97 -11.71 1.87
C GLN A 336 7.31 -10.40 2.60
N PHE A 337 8.43 -9.74 2.25
CA PHE A 337 8.76 -8.41 2.78
C PHE A 337 7.73 -7.36 2.32
N GLY A 338 7.31 -7.37 1.06
CA GLY A 338 6.21 -6.50 0.59
C GLY A 338 4.91 -6.74 1.38
N ARG A 339 4.56 -8.00 1.67
CA ARG A 339 3.41 -8.31 2.54
C ARG A 339 3.59 -7.79 3.97
N TYR A 340 4.80 -7.92 4.51
CA TYR A 340 5.14 -7.36 5.81
C TYR A 340 4.95 -5.84 5.83
N LEU A 341 5.47 -5.12 4.83
CA LEU A 341 5.30 -3.66 4.72
C LEU A 341 3.83 -3.26 4.63
N MET A 342 2.99 -4.01 3.92
CA MET A 342 1.56 -3.78 3.85
C MET A 342 0.88 -3.95 5.22
N ILE A 343 1.19 -5.02 5.96
CA ILE A 343 0.65 -5.25 7.31
C ILE A 343 1.12 -4.18 8.30
N ALA A 344 2.40 -3.82 8.22
CA ALA A 344 3.00 -2.82 9.11
C ALA A 344 2.55 -1.40 8.80
N GLY A 345 2.23 -1.09 7.53
CA GLY A 345 1.99 0.28 7.08
C GLY A 345 0.53 0.67 6.82
N SER A 346 -0.38 -0.29 6.61
CA SER A 346 -1.75 0.02 6.16
C SER A 346 -2.82 -0.75 6.93
N ARG A 347 -3.25 -0.23 8.09
CA ARG A 347 -4.27 -0.89 8.92
C ARG A 347 -5.15 0.11 9.68
N GLY A 348 -6.24 0.53 9.03
CA GLY A 348 -7.32 1.31 9.69
C GLY A 348 -6.90 2.72 10.14
N SER A 349 -6.05 3.38 9.35
CA SER A 349 -5.69 4.78 9.48
C SER A 349 -5.75 5.43 8.09
N LEU A 350 -4.65 5.95 7.58
CA LEU A 350 -4.54 6.49 6.23
C LEU A 350 -3.81 5.49 5.30
N PRO A 351 -4.02 5.55 3.98
CA PRO A 351 -3.34 4.69 3.04
C PRO A 351 -1.83 4.97 2.98
N LEU A 352 -1.10 4.06 2.33
CA LEU A 352 0.32 4.25 2.06
C LEU A 352 0.50 5.29 0.95
N GLY A 353 1.22 6.38 1.26
CA GLY A 353 1.69 7.36 0.26
C GLY A 353 2.92 6.84 -0.51
N LEU A 354 3.60 7.74 -1.20
CA LEU A 354 4.79 7.40 -2.01
C LEU A 354 5.90 6.73 -1.20
N GLN A 355 6.09 7.13 0.06
CA GLN A 355 7.10 6.57 0.96
C GLN A 355 6.49 5.66 2.05
N GLY A 356 5.27 5.20 1.85
CA GLY A 356 4.57 4.34 2.79
C GLY A 356 4.37 5.01 4.14
N LEU A 357 4.83 4.33 5.20
CA LEU A 357 4.72 4.81 6.59
C LEU A 357 6.08 5.29 7.14
N TRP A 358 7.16 5.29 6.36
CA TRP A 358 8.53 5.49 6.87
C TRP A 358 9.21 6.66 6.19
N LEU A 359 9.80 7.53 7.01
CA LEU A 359 10.57 8.69 6.61
C LEU A 359 11.89 8.74 7.38
N ASP A 360 12.89 9.40 6.82
CA ASP A 360 14.13 9.74 7.52
C ASP A 360 14.29 11.26 7.75
N GLY A 361 13.31 12.05 7.29
CA GLY A 361 13.29 13.50 7.46
C GLY A 361 11.88 14.08 7.27
N ASN A 362 11.77 15.39 7.50
CA ASN A 362 10.50 16.14 7.38
C ASN A 362 10.27 16.72 5.98
N ASP A 363 11.09 16.35 5.00
CA ASP A 363 11.08 16.90 3.65
C ASP A 363 11.07 15.78 2.58
N PRO A 364 10.07 14.90 2.61
CA PRO A 364 9.97 13.85 1.61
C PRO A 364 9.73 14.43 0.21
N ASP A 365 10.35 13.82 -0.80
CA ASP A 365 10.09 14.17 -2.19
C ASP A 365 8.60 14.00 -2.49
N TRP A 366 8.05 14.90 -3.32
CA TRP A 366 6.61 14.98 -3.63
C TRP A 366 5.71 14.96 -2.40
N MET A 367 6.17 15.57 -1.28
CA MET A 367 5.47 15.65 0.00
C MET A 367 5.02 14.29 0.59
N GLY A 368 5.50 13.15 0.05
CA GLY A 368 5.04 11.83 0.44
C GLY A 368 3.55 11.57 0.13
N ASP A 369 3.02 12.18 -0.90
CA ASP A 369 1.60 12.28 -1.21
C ASP A 369 0.91 10.97 -1.61
N TYR A 370 -0.40 11.05 -1.86
CA TYR A 370 -1.20 10.00 -2.49
C TYR A 370 -1.33 10.31 -3.99
N HIS A 371 -0.35 9.85 -4.77
CA HIS A 371 -0.28 10.05 -6.20
C HIS A 371 -1.25 9.12 -6.93
N THR A 372 -2.17 9.69 -7.73
CA THR A 372 -3.36 8.99 -8.24
C THR A 372 -3.22 8.42 -9.65
N ASP A 373 -2.10 8.60 -10.32
CA ASP A 373 -1.90 8.19 -11.71
C ASP A 373 -1.15 6.86 -11.88
N ILE A 374 -0.78 6.20 -10.77
CA ILE A 374 -0.27 4.83 -10.67
C ILE A 374 0.04 4.41 -9.23
N ASN A 375 0.70 5.29 -8.44
CA ASN A 375 1.42 4.89 -7.23
C ASN A 375 0.47 4.37 -6.15
N ILE A 376 -0.57 5.14 -5.79
CA ILE A 376 -1.53 4.69 -4.77
C ILE A 376 -2.27 3.42 -5.19
N GLN A 377 -2.54 3.23 -6.47
CA GLN A 377 -3.18 2.02 -6.97
C GLN A 377 -2.23 0.82 -6.85
N MET A 378 -0.98 0.98 -7.27
CA MET A 378 0.05 -0.06 -7.21
C MET A 378 0.32 -0.51 -5.78
N ASN A 379 0.29 0.40 -4.82
CA ASN A 379 0.47 0.08 -3.41
C ASN A 379 -0.49 -1.02 -2.92
N TYR A 380 -1.65 -1.18 -3.55
CA TYR A 380 -2.68 -2.14 -3.12
C TYR A 380 -2.88 -3.34 -4.06
N TRP A 381 -2.16 -3.43 -5.19
CA TRP A 381 -2.35 -4.55 -6.14
C TRP A 381 -2.07 -5.93 -5.56
N ALA A 382 -1.13 -6.04 -4.61
CA ALA A 382 -0.82 -7.31 -3.95
C ALA A 382 -1.76 -7.64 -2.78
N ALA A 383 -2.45 -6.65 -2.20
CA ALA A 383 -3.15 -6.80 -0.92
C ALA A 383 -4.17 -7.95 -0.94
N ASP A 384 -5.16 -7.89 -1.81
CA ASP A 384 -6.20 -8.93 -1.88
C ASP A 384 -5.63 -10.27 -2.29
N ARG A 385 -4.75 -10.32 -3.30
CA ARG A 385 -4.12 -11.54 -3.81
C ARG A 385 -3.38 -12.34 -2.74
N THR A 386 -2.90 -11.63 -1.71
CA THR A 386 -2.14 -12.21 -0.60
C THR A 386 -2.93 -12.34 0.70
N GLY A 387 -4.25 -12.26 0.64
CA GLY A 387 -5.12 -12.41 1.81
C GLY A 387 -5.12 -11.22 2.77
N LEU A 388 -4.67 -10.04 2.32
CA LEU A 388 -4.57 -8.82 3.13
C LEU A 388 -5.70 -7.81 2.81
N SER A 389 -6.90 -8.29 2.55
CA SER A 389 -8.07 -7.46 2.25
C SER A 389 -8.34 -6.39 3.31
N GLN A 390 -8.08 -6.70 4.60
CA GLN A 390 -8.19 -5.71 5.68
C GLN A 390 -7.23 -4.52 5.54
N CYS A 391 -6.09 -4.73 4.89
CA CYS A 391 -5.15 -3.63 4.60
C CYS A 391 -5.68 -2.75 3.46
N PHE A 392 -6.36 -3.36 2.48
CA PHE A 392 -7.01 -2.63 1.39
C PHE A 392 -8.17 -1.75 1.88
N ASP A 393 -8.90 -2.18 2.92
CA ASP A 393 -10.01 -1.39 3.51
C ASP A 393 -9.57 0.04 3.86
N THR A 394 -8.30 0.25 4.20
CA THR A 394 -7.74 1.59 4.49
C THR A 394 -7.85 2.54 3.29
N LEU A 395 -7.57 2.07 2.08
CA LEU A 395 -7.77 2.87 0.86
C LEU A 395 -9.26 3.15 0.61
N THR A 396 -10.12 2.16 0.84
CA THR A 396 -11.57 2.34 0.72
C THR A 396 -12.08 3.41 1.67
N ASP A 397 -11.67 3.34 2.94
CA ASP A 397 -12.10 4.28 3.98
C ASP A 397 -11.63 5.69 3.68
N TYR A 398 -10.39 5.83 3.20
CA TYR A 398 -9.86 7.10 2.71
C TYR A 398 -10.73 7.68 1.60
N CYS A 399 -10.96 6.96 0.51
CA CYS A 399 -11.76 7.45 -0.62
C CYS A 399 -13.19 7.86 -0.20
N VAL A 400 -13.82 7.11 0.70
CA VAL A 400 -15.14 7.44 1.24
C VAL A 400 -15.11 8.72 2.06
N ALA A 401 -14.10 8.90 2.92
CA ALA A 401 -13.95 10.10 3.75
C ALA A 401 -13.68 11.35 2.92
N GLN A 402 -12.96 11.22 1.81
CA GLN A 402 -12.61 12.33 0.92
C GLN A 402 -13.73 12.73 -0.05
N LEU A 403 -14.69 11.84 -0.33
CA LEU A 403 -15.74 12.06 -1.35
C LEU A 403 -16.47 13.40 -1.22
N PRO A 404 -16.86 13.89 -0.02
CA PRO A 404 -17.51 15.19 0.11
C PRO A 404 -16.62 16.35 -0.37
N SER A 405 -15.33 16.35 0.01
CA SER A 405 -14.35 17.36 -0.38
C SER A 405 -14.08 17.32 -1.89
N TRP A 406 -13.82 16.15 -2.46
CA TRP A 406 -13.58 15.98 -3.89
C TRP A 406 -14.78 16.39 -4.74
N THR A 407 -16.01 16.11 -4.27
CA THR A 407 -17.25 16.54 -4.93
C THR A 407 -17.39 18.06 -4.92
N ASP A 408 -17.11 18.70 -3.77
CA ASP A 408 -17.17 20.15 -3.65
C ASP A 408 -16.10 20.86 -4.48
N LEU A 409 -14.85 20.37 -4.46
CA LEU A 409 -13.77 20.89 -5.31
C LEU A 409 -14.11 20.78 -6.80
N THR A 410 -14.59 19.62 -7.24
CA THR A 410 -15.02 19.40 -8.63
C THR A 410 -16.11 20.38 -9.01
N ARG A 411 -17.15 20.51 -8.20
CA ARG A 411 -18.27 21.42 -8.43
C ARG A 411 -17.83 22.89 -8.57
N ARG A 412 -16.90 23.35 -7.74
CA ARG A 412 -16.45 24.76 -7.68
C ARG A 412 -15.36 25.08 -8.69
N LEU A 413 -14.41 24.18 -8.91
CA LEU A 413 -13.15 24.52 -9.56
C LEU A 413 -12.92 23.77 -10.87
N PHE A 414 -13.60 22.66 -11.16
CA PHE A 414 -13.28 21.88 -12.35
C PHE A 414 -13.57 22.64 -13.67
N ASN A 415 -14.66 23.41 -13.72
CA ASN A 415 -14.98 24.25 -14.88
C ASN A 415 -14.48 25.71 -14.75
N ASP A 416 -13.57 25.99 -13.80
CA ASP A 416 -12.87 27.29 -13.74
C ASP A 416 -12.16 27.57 -15.08
N PRO A 417 -12.24 28.78 -15.62
CA PRO A 417 -11.59 29.14 -16.90
C PRO A 417 -10.08 28.86 -16.93
N ARG A 418 -9.40 28.90 -15.82
CA ARG A 418 -7.96 28.59 -15.69
C ARG A 418 -7.65 27.11 -15.85
N ASN A 419 -8.60 26.23 -15.48
CA ASN A 419 -8.37 24.78 -15.62
C ASN A 419 -8.38 24.39 -17.10
N ARG A 420 -7.24 23.91 -17.60
CA ARG A 420 -7.09 23.43 -18.99
C ARG A 420 -7.94 22.19 -19.30
N TYR A 421 -8.29 21.40 -18.27
CA TYR A 421 -9.09 20.18 -18.40
C TYR A 421 -10.58 20.39 -18.15
N ARG A 422 -11.06 21.66 -18.08
CA ARG A 422 -12.48 21.96 -17.91
C ARG A 422 -13.32 21.32 -19.02
N ASN A 423 -14.56 20.98 -18.71
CA ASN A 423 -15.45 20.34 -19.67
C ASN A 423 -15.89 21.29 -20.77
N SER A 424 -15.57 20.99 -22.04
CA SER A 424 -16.02 21.73 -23.22
C SER A 424 -17.53 21.68 -23.38
N THR A 425 -18.23 20.74 -22.76
CA THR A 425 -19.69 20.67 -22.70
C THR A 425 -20.32 21.78 -21.87
N GLY A 426 -19.54 22.45 -21.02
CA GLY A 426 -20.02 23.39 -20.01
C GLY A 426 -20.75 22.72 -18.82
N GLN A 427 -21.02 21.43 -18.89
CA GLN A 427 -21.65 20.67 -17.80
C GLN A 427 -20.63 20.31 -16.75
N ASN A 428 -21.07 20.18 -15.50
CA ASN A 428 -20.23 19.73 -14.38
C ASN A 428 -21.09 18.95 -13.38
N ALA A 429 -20.69 17.71 -13.08
CA ALA A 429 -21.38 16.82 -12.15
C ALA A 429 -20.39 15.84 -11.50
N GLY A 430 -20.82 15.17 -10.45
CA GLY A 430 -20.04 14.15 -9.78
C GLY A 430 -18.75 14.66 -9.16
N TRP A 431 -17.68 13.88 -9.28
CA TRP A 431 -16.38 14.19 -8.67
C TRP A 431 -15.21 13.66 -9.49
N THR A 432 -14.08 14.35 -9.38
CA THR A 432 -12.76 13.85 -9.77
C THR A 432 -11.69 14.34 -8.79
N VAL A 433 -10.43 14.03 -9.06
CA VAL A 433 -9.29 14.31 -8.18
C VAL A 433 -8.17 15.05 -8.92
N ALA A 434 -7.21 15.58 -8.17
CA ALA A 434 -5.93 16.00 -8.70
C ALA A 434 -4.96 14.81 -8.81
N ILE A 435 -3.83 15.00 -9.51
CA ILE A 435 -2.74 14.00 -9.57
C ILE A 435 -2.28 13.65 -8.15
N SER A 436 -2.04 14.66 -7.33
CA SER A 436 -1.65 14.52 -5.92
C SER A 436 -2.83 14.82 -5.01
N THR A 437 -3.07 13.97 -4.04
CA THR A 437 -4.10 14.15 -3.01
C THR A 437 -3.49 14.02 -1.61
N ASN A 438 -4.14 14.62 -0.61
CA ASN A 438 -3.70 14.65 0.78
C ASN A 438 -4.82 14.19 1.73
N PRO A 439 -4.55 14.00 3.05
CA PRO A 439 -5.57 13.55 4.02
C PRO A 439 -6.74 14.52 4.25
N PHE A 440 -6.61 15.77 3.83
CA PHE A 440 -7.57 16.84 4.11
C PHE A 440 -8.53 17.13 2.95
N GLY A 441 -8.59 16.25 1.96
CA GLY A 441 -9.42 16.41 0.77
C GLY A 441 -8.83 17.32 -0.30
N GLY A 442 -7.60 17.79 -0.11
CA GLY A 442 -6.93 18.76 -0.98
C GLY A 442 -6.39 18.15 -2.27
N GLY A 443 -6.31 18.98 -3.30
CA GLY A 443 -5.61 18.68 -4.56
C GLY A 443 -4.21 19.30 -4.58
N GLY A 444 -3.30 18.67 -5.32
CA GLY A 444 -1.98 19.19 -5.64
C GLY A 444 -1.67 18.98 -7.10
N TRP A 445 -0.97 19.96 -7.72
CA TRP A 445 -0.56 19.95 -9.10
C TRP A 445 -1.74 20.03 -10.09
N TRP A 446 -1.83 19.16 -11.11
CA TRP A 446 -2.89 19.18 -12.12
C TRP A 446 -4.14 18.42 -11.68
N TRP A 447 -5.29 18.81 -12.23
CA TRP A 447 -6.44 17.94 -12.27
C TRP A 447 -6.10 16.64 -13.00
N HIS A 448 -6.61 15.54 -12.47
CA HIS A 448 -6.51 14.20 -13.05
C HIS A 448 -7.91 13.67 -13.37
N PRO A 449 -8.48 14.03 -14.54
CA PRO A 449 -9.86 13.66 -14.86
C PRO A 449 -10.15 12.18 -14.76
N ALA A 450 -9.22 11.31 -15.19
CA ALA A 450 -9.39 9.86 -15.14
C ALA A 450 -9.03 9.22 -13.77
N GLY A 451 -8.53 10.01 -12.83
CA GLY A 451 -8.16 9.51 -11.49
C GLY A 451 -9.34 8.93 -10.72
N ASN A 452 -10.53 9.54 -10.85
CA ASN A 452 -11.75 8.99 -10.24
C ASN A 452 -12.10 7.60 -10.79
N ALA A 453 -11.96 7.39 -12.07
CA ALA A 453 -12.26 6.10 -12.71
C ALA A 453 -11.26 5.04 -12.25
N TRP A 454 -9.96 5.38 -12.12
CA TRP A 454 -8.96 4.42 -11.68
C TRP A 454 -9.13 4.05 -10.21
N LEU A 455 -9.35 5.02 -9.32
CA LEU A 455 -9.67 4.75 -7.91
C LEU A 455 -10.91 3.86 -7.80
N CYS A 456 -12.00 4.19 -8.50
CA CYS A 456 -13.21 3.38 -8.52
C CYS A 456 -12.98 1.95 -9.02
N ASN A 457 -12.17 1.77 -10.06
CA ASN A 457 -11.83 0.45 -10.59
C ASN A 457 -10.99 -0.37 -9.60
N SER A 458 -10.09 0.28 -8.83
CA SER A 458 -9.34 -0.38 -7.76
C SER A 458 -10.25 -0.83 -6.61
N LEU A 459 -11.20 0.02 -6.19
CA LEU A 459 -12.21 -0.33 -5.18
C LEU A 459 -13.15 -1.45 -5.67
N TRP A 460 -13.47 -1.46 -6.95
CA TRP A 460 -14.25 -2.54 -7.57
C TRP A 460 -13.47 -3.86 -7.61
N GLU A 461 -12.17 -3.82 -7.93
CA GLU A 461 -11.31 -5.01 -7.90
C GLU A 461 -11.31 -5.67 -6.51
N HIS A 462 -11.23 -4.87 -5.44
CA HIS A 462 -11.37 -5.38 -4.08
C HIS A 462 -12.72 -6.09 -3.85
N TYR A 463 -13.82 -5.53 -4.38
CA TYR A 463 -15.11 -6.22 -4.35
C TYR A 463 -15.07 -7.56 -5.10
N GLU A 464 -14.42 -7.63 -6.24
CA GLU A 464 -14.28 -8.90 -7.01
C GLU A 464 -13.54 -9.98 -6.21
N PHE A 465 -12.54 -9.62 -5.42
CA PHE A 465 -11.81 -10.55 -4.55
C PHE A 465 -12.63 -10.98 -3.33
N THR A 466 -13.28 -10.04 -2.66
CA THR A 466 -13.95 -10.28 -1.38
C THR A 466 -15.40 -10.75 -1.53
N ALA A 467 -16.06 -10.38 -2.62
CA ALA A 467 -17.50 -10.52 -2.83
C ALA A 467 -18.34 -9.92 -1.67
N SER A 468 -17.80 -8.90 -0.99
CA SER A 468 -18.42 -8.27 0.17
C SER A 468 -19.52 -7.30 -0.25
N ARG A 469 -20.78 -7.65 0.04
CA ARG A 469 -21.93 -6.77 -0.22
C ARG A 469 -21.82 -5.45 0.58
N THR A 470 -21.34 -5.50 1.80
CA THR A 470 -21.11 -4.30 2.62
C THR A 470 -20.13 -3.35 1.99
N HIS A 471 -19.00 -3.89 1.45
CA HIS A 471 -18.04 -3.09 0.70
C HIS A 471 -18.70 -2.48 -0.56
N LEU A 472 -19.45 -3.27 -1.33
CA LEU A 472 -20.15 -2.79 -2.53
C LEU A 472 -21.11 -1.63 -2.21
N GLU A 473 -21.87 -1.73 -1.12
CA GLU A 473 -22.77 -0.67 -0.65
C GLU A 473 -22.01 0.60 -0.26
N LYS A 474 -20.81 0.44 0.34
CA LYS A 474 -19.92 1.53 0.78
C LYS A 474 -19.32 2.30 -0.40
N ILE A 475 -18.87 1.61 -1.44
CA ILE A 475 -18.24 2.24 -2.61
C ILE A 475 -19.24 2.73 -3.68
N TYR A 476 -20.52 2.34 -3.59
CA TYR A 476 -21.53 2.67 -4.59
C TYR A 476 -21.68 4.18 -4.87
N PRO A 477 -21.66 5.08 -3.85
CA PRO A 477 -21.70 6.52 -4.08
C PRO A 477 -20.49 7.05 -4.89
N LEU A 478 -19.30 6.48 -4.65
CA LEU A 478 -18.08 6.80 -5.39
C LEU A 478 -18.24 6.43 -6.87
N LEU A 479 -18.65 5.19 -7.15
CA LEU A 479 -18.89 4.69 -8.50
C LEU A 479 -19.92 5.55 -9.26
N LYS A 480 -21.04 5.87 -8.58
CA LYS A 480 -22.12 6.66 -9.17
C LYS A 480 -21.65 8.08 -9.52
N GLY A 481 -21.04 8.79 -8.57
CA GLY A 481 -20.56 10.14 -8.77
C GLY A 481 -19.47 10.23 -9.84
N ALA A 482 -18.58 9.23 -9.94
CA ALA A 482 -17.62 9.16 -11.04
C ALA A 482 -18.32 8.97 -12.39
N CYS A 483 -19.37 8.15 -12.48
CA CYS A 483 -20.17 8.01 -13.70
C CYS A 483 -20.91 9.31 -14.08
N GLU A 484 -21.43 10.06 -13.10
CA GLU A 484 -22.06 11.38 -13.33
C GLU A 484 -21.04 12.40 -13.90
N PHE A 485 -19.79 12.37 -13.39
CA PHE A 485 -18.72 13.21 -13.93
C PHE A 485 -18.42 12.89 -15.40
N TRP A 486 -18.29 11.61 -15.74
CA TRP A 486 -17.99 11.20 -17.11
C TRP A 486 -19.16 11.37 -18.06
N GLU A 487 -20.41 11.21 -17.62
CA GLU A 487 -21.59 11.57 -18.43
C GLU A 487 -21.56 13.05 -18.86
N ALA A 488 -21.18 13.94 -17.93
CA ALA A 488 -21.08 15.39 -18.19
C ALA A 488 -19.88 15.76 -19.09
N ARG A 489 -18.81 14.94 -19.08
CA ARG A 489 -17.53 15.25 -19.73
C ARG A 489 -17.40 14.71 -21.15
N LEU A 490 -17.98 13.55 -21.46
CA LEU A 490 -17.79 12.87 -22.75
C LEU A 490 -18.28 13.70 -23.92
N LEU A 491 -17.47 13.76 -24.99
CA LEU A 491 -17.78 14.44 -26.24
C LEU A 491 -18.18 13.43 -27.32
N THR A 492 -19.19 13.79 -28.15
CA THR A 492 -19.48 13.06 -29.38
C THR A 492 -18.58 13.57 -30.49
N THR A 493 -17.93 12.67 -31.21
CA THR A 493 -17.12 12.97 -32.39
C THR A 493 -17.33 11.91 -33.46
N THR A 494 -17.02 12.24 -34.71
CA THR A 494 -17.01 11.26 -35.81
C THR A 494 -15.63 10.62 -35.89
N LEU A 495 -15.59 9.30 -35.91
CA LEU A 495 -14.31 8.56 -36.05
C LEU A 495 -13.66 8.90 -37.39
N PRO A 496 -12.39 9.32 -37.45
CA PRO A 496 -11.70 9.71 -38.68
C PRO A 496 -11.83 8.64 -39.79
N GLY A 497 -12.11 9.11 -41.00
CA GLY A 497 -12.30 8.23 -42.16
C GLY A 497 -13.61 7.44 -42.21
N THR A 498 -14.54 7.67 -41.30
CA THR A 498 -15.84 6.98 -41.24
C THR A 498 -17.00 7.93 -40.99
N SER A 499 -18.25 7.42 -41.06
CA SER A 499 -19.45 8.15 -40.62
C SER A 499 -19.90 7.74 -39.20
N ARG A 500 -19.10 6.98 -38.49
CA ARG A 500 -19.45 6.45 -37.16
C ARG A 500 -19.22 7.49 -36.07
N GLU A 501 -20.27 7.81 -35.33
CA GLU A 501 -20.17 8.62 -34.14
C GLU A 501 -19.71 7.78 -32.95
N VAL A 502 -18.76 8.29 -32.15
CA VAL A 502 -18.22 7.71 -30.94
C VAL A 502 -18.18 8.75 -29.83
N LEU A 503 -18.01 8.26 -28.60
CA LEU A 503 -17.76 9.11 -27.43
C LEU A 503 -16.28 9.07 -27.05
N ILE A 504 -15.72 10.23 -26.79
CA ILE A 504 -14.32 10.41 -26.38
C ILE A 504 -14.20 11.27 -25.13
N ALA A 505 -13.15 11.03 -24.36
CA ALA A 505 -12.72 11.94 -23.31
C ALA A 505 -12.36 13.30 -23.90
N ASP A 506 -12.80 14.37 -23.21
CA ASP A 506 -12.41 15.75 -23.54
C ASP A 506 -10.93 15.98 -23.27
N SER A 507 -10.45 17.20 -23.47
CA SER A 507 -9.04 17.60 -23.29
C SER A 507 -8.44 17.04 -22.01
N ASP A 508 -7.37 16.27 -22.17
CA ASP A 508 -6.68 15.55 -21.10
C ASP A 508 -5.22 15.29 -21.52
N TRP A 509 -4.44 14.65 -20.68
CA TRP A 509 -3.11 14.19 -21.01
C TRP A 509 -2.90 12.72 -20.62
N SER A 510 -2.06 12.04 -21.35
CA SER A 510 -1.66 10.69 -20.99
C SER A 510 -0.54 10.78 -19.95
N PRO A 511 -0.76 10.32 -18.70
CA PRO A 511 0.29 10.44 -17.69
C PRO A 511 1.58 9.73 -18.09
N GLU A 512 2.76 10.37 -18.01
CA GLU A 512 2.96 11.80 -17.69
C GLU A 512 3.71 12.50 -18.83
N HIS A 513 3.23 12.41 -20.04
CA HIS A 513 3.91 12.97 -21.23
C HIS A 513 2.93 13.35 -22.34
N GLY A 514 3.47 13.94 -23.39
CA GLY A 514 2.74 14.32 -24.59
C GLY A 514 1.97 15.62 -24.44
N PRO A 515 1.04 15.92 -25.37
CA PRO A 515 0.26 17.13 -25.33
C PRO A 515 -0.68 17.14 -24.12
N LEU A 516 -0.83 18.33 -23.52
CA LEU A 516 -1.64 18.53 -22.33
C LEU A 516 -3.14 18.76 -22.65
N ASP A 517 -3.55 18.65 -23.91
CA ASP A 517 -4.89 18.93 -24.41
C ASP A 517 -5.38 17.87 -25.41
N ALA A 518 -4.78 16.69 -25.40
CA ALA A 518 -5.19 15.58 -26.26
C ALA A 518 -6.63 15.15 -25.96
N LYS A 519 -7.37 14.76 -26.98
CA LYS A 519 -8.74 14.22 -26.86
C LYS A 519 -8.75 12.74 -27.17
N GLY A 520 -9.64 12.01 -26.48
CA GLY A 520 -9.77 10.57 -26.66
C GLY A 520 -8.51 9.82 -26.26
N ILE A 521 -7.85 10.21 -25.15
CA ILE A 521 -6.67 9.50 -24.66
C ILE A 521 -7.05 8.07 -24.25
N THR A 522 -6.25 7.13 -24.70
CA THR A 522 -6.45 5.69 -24.46
C THR A 522 -6.60 5.37 -22.96
N TYR A 523 -5.79 5.96 -22.14
CA TYR A 523 -5.83 5.86 -20.69
C TYR A 523 -7.23 6.13 -20.11
N ALA A 524 -7.82 7.28 -20.43
CA ALA A 524 -9.16 7.63 -19.96
C ALA A 524 -10.25 6.73 -20.56
N GLN A 525 -10.15 6.42 -21.87
CA GLN A 525 -11.14 5.59 -22.57
C GLN A 525 -11.26 4.19 -21.93
N GLU A 526 -10.14 3.56 -21.62
CA GLU A 526 -10.08 2.23 -20.98
C GLU A 526 -10.61 2.26 -19.54
N LEU A 527 -10.18 3.24 -18.75
CA LEU A 527 -10.61 3.34 -17.35
C LEU A 527 -12.11 3.64 -17.25
N VAL A 528 -12.64 4.50 -18.11
CA VAL A 528 -14.06 4.84 -18.12
C VAL A 528 -14.91 3.69 -18.64
N TRP A 529 -14.42 2.95 -19.63
CA TRP A 529 -15.11 1.75 -20.10
C TRP A 529 -15.27 0.70 -19.00
N ALA A 530 -14.22 0.50 -18.19
CA ALA A 530 -14.26 -0.37 -17.03
C ALA A 530 -15.20 0.17 -15.94
N LEU A 531 -15.07 1.45 -15.56
CA LEU A 531 -15.93 2.11 -14.56
C LEU A 531 -17.42 1.95 -14.89
N PHE A 532 -17.81 2.22 -16.14
CA PHE A 532 -19.19 2.11 -16.57
C PHE A 532 -19.73 0.68 -16.45
N GLY A 533 -18.90 -0.32 -16.80
CA GLY A 533 -19.24 -1.72 -16.62
C GLY A 533 -19.43 -2.10 -15.16
N ASN A 534 -18.51 -1.66 -14.33
CA ASN A 534 -18.49 -1.92 -12.89
C ASN A 534 -19.71 -1.29 -12.19
N TYR A 535 -20.01 -0.02 -12.52
CA TYR A 535 -21.21 0.65 -12.01
C TYR A 535 -22.51 -0.04 -12.43
N CYS A 536 -22.65 -0.43 -13.69
CA CYS A 536 -23.85 -1.15 -14.15
C CYS A 536 -24.04 -2.46 -13.39
N THR A 537 -22.97 -3.20 -13.14
CA THR A 537 -22.99 -4.44 -12.36
C THR A 537 -23.36 -4.14 -10.90
N ALA A 538 -22.76 -3.14 -10.27
CA ALA A 538 -23.07 -2.71 -8.91
C ALA A 538 -24.55 -2.30 -8.76
N ALA A 539 -25.06 -1.51 -9.69
CA ALA A 539 -26.45 -1.08 -9.71
C ALA A 539 -27.42 -2.28 -9.82
N ALA A 540 -27.11 -3.24 -10.66
CA ALA A 540 -27.90 -4.46 -10.80
C ALA A 540 -27.88 -5.34 -9.52
N GLU A 541 -26.71 -5.56 -8.94
CA GLU A 541 -26.55 -6.37 -7.72
C GLU A 541 -27.23 -5.72 -6.50
N LEU A 542 -27.14 -4.40 -6.39
CA LEU A 542 -27.79 -3.64 -5.31
C LEU A 542 -29.27 -3.31 -5.61
N ARG A 543 -29.73 -3.51 -6.83
CA ARG A 543 -31.07 -3.15 -7.32
C ARG A 543 -31.35 -1.66 -7.15
N LYS A 544 -30.38 -0.82 -7.52
CA LYS A 544 -30.43 0.65 -7.44
C LYS A 544 -30.35 1.28 -8.82
N ASP A 545 -30.89 2.49 -8.98
CA ASP A 545 -30.66 3.42 -10.10
C ASP A 545 -30.77 2.80 -11.51
N ALA A 546 -31.72 1.88 -11.74
CA ALA A 546 -31.84 1.12 -13.01
C ALA A 546 -31.90 2.03 -14.26
N LYS A 547 -32.55 3.21 -14.17
CA LYS A 547 -32.63 4.18 -15.28
C LYS A 547 -31.24 4.77 -15.60
N PHE A 548 -30.50 5.19 -14.58
CA PHE A 548 -29.16 5.75 -14.77
C PHE A 548 -28.18 4.66 -15.25
N ALA A 549 -28.28 3.46 -14.71
CA ALA A 549 -27.47 2.33 -15.19
C ALA A 549 -27.72 2.02 -16.69
N ALA A 550 -28.96 2.15 -17.17
CA ALA A 550 -29.26 1.99 -18.58
C ALA A 550 -28.64 3.12 -19.45
N THR A 551 -28.65 4.36 -18.96
CA THR A 551 -27.95 5.48 -19.60
C THR A 551 -26.45 5.20 -19.70
N ILE A 552 -25.79 4.84 -18.60
CA ILE A 552 -24.35 4.53 -18.57
C ILE A 552 -23.99 3.34 -19.45
N ALA A 553 -24.82 2.29 -19.49
CA ALA A 553 -24.63 1.18 -20.42
C ALA A 553 -24.70 1.61 -21.89
N GLY A 554 -25.57 2.58 -22.22
CA GLY A 554 -25.65 3.20 -23.54
C GLY A 554 -24.38 3.99 -23.89
N LEU A 555 -23.89 4.81 -22.97
CA LEU A 555 -22.64 5.55 -23.15
C LEU A 555 -21.44 4.62 -23.34
N ARG A 556 -21.33 3.57 -22.52
CA ARG A 556 -20.27 2.56 -22.60
C ARG A 556 -20.14 1.93 -23.99
N LYS A 557 -21.27 1.64 -24.65
CA LYS A 557 -21.29 1.05 -26.00
C LYS A 557 -20.78 1.97 -27.08
N ARG A 558 -20.83 3.27 -26.85
CA ARG A 558 -20.42 4.31 -27.81
C ARG A 558 -18.98 4.79 -27.59
N LEU A 559 -18.33 4.42 -26.47
CA LEU A 559 -16.94 4.82 -26.21
C LEU A 559 -16.03 4.37 -27.37
N HIS A 560 -15.19 5.31 -27.83
CA HIS A 560 -14.05 4.96 -28.66
C HIS A 560 -13.11 4.09 -27.84
N LEU A 561 -12.72 2.96 -28.36
CA LEU A 561 -11.72 2.09 -27.73
C LEU A 561 -10.43 2.13 -28.55
N PRO A 562 -9.26 1.93 -27.90
CA PRO A 562 -7.97 2.07 -28.54
C PRO A 562 -7.85 1.27 -29.82
N GLN A 563 -7.25 1.88 -30.82
CA GLN A 563 -6.91 1.28 -32.10
C GLN A 563 -5.41 1.08 -32.20
N VAL A 564 -4.99 0.32 -33.18
CA VAL A 564 -3.57 0.20 -33.53
C VAL A 564 -3.21 1.31 -34.51
N SER A 565 -2.15 2.05 -34.20
CA SER A 565 -1.63 3.06 -35.11
C SER A 565 -1.07 2.40 -36.39
N PRO A 566 -1.53 2.82 -37.56
CA PRO A 566 -0.99 2.30 -38.83
C PRO A 566 0.48 2.74 -39.07
N THR A 567 0.96 3.75 -38.36
CA THR A 567 2.31 4.29 -38.52
C THR A 567 3.34 3.46 -37.75
N THR A 568 3.02 2.99 -36.54
CA THR A 568 3.99 2.28 -35.67
C THR A 568 3.61 0.83 -35.36
N GLY A 569 2.36 0.46 -35.60
CA GLY A 569 1.83 -0.83 -35.14
C GLY A 569 1.62 -0.92 -33.63
N TRP A 570 1.73 0.19 -32.87
CA TRP A 570 1.45 0.25 -31.43
C TRP A 570 -0.02 0.58 -31.15
N LEU A 571 -0.51 0.29 -29.98
CA LEU A 571 -1.75 0.92 -29.49
C LEU A 571 -1.56 2.44 -29.47
N GLU A 572 -2.57 3.16 -29.96
CA GLU A 572 -2.57 4.63 -29.90
C GLU A 572 -2.53 5.13 -28.45
N GLU A 573 -1.79 6.19 -28.20
CA GLU A 573 -1.74 6.88 -26.89
C GLU A 573 -2.97 7.79 -26.73
N TRP A 574 -3.38 8.41 -27.81
CA TRP A 574 -4.60 9.22 -27.94
C TRP A 574 -5.13 9.12 -29.37
N MET A 575 -6.34 9.57 -29.57
CA MET A 575 -7.05 9.45 -30.85
C MET A 575 -6.38 10.30 -31.96
N SER A 576 -5.16 9.92 -32.33
CA SER A 576 -4.39 10.49 -33.43
C SER A 576 -3.37 9.47 -33.93
N PRO A 577 -3.41 9.08 -35.19
CA PRO A 577 -2.48 8.05 -35.72
C PRO A 577 -1.01 8.50 -35.74
N ASP A 578 -0.75 9.80 -35.70
CA ASP A 578 0.57 10.38 -35.84
C ASP A 578 1.26 10.73 -34.53
N ASN A 579 0.55 10.64 -33.40
CA ASN A 579 1.03 11.08 -32.10
C ASN A 579 0.98 9.94 -31.08
N LEU A 580 2.10 9.31 -30.84
CA LEU A 580 2.23 8.05 -30.13
C LEU A 580 2.97 8.16 -28.80
N GLY A 581 3.24 9.38 -28.36
CA GLY A 581 3.97 9.63 -27.15
C GLY A 581 5.44 9.23 -27.23
N GLU A 582 6.10 9.19 -26.09
CA GLU A 582 7.52 8.82 -25.98
C GLU A 582 7.71 7.30 -26.01
N THR A 583 8.66 6.83 -26.82
CA THR A 583 8.95 5.39 -26.96
C THR A 583 9.35 4.75 -25.63
N THR A 584 10.21 5.43 -24.87
CA THR A 584 10.85 4.86 -23.67
C THR A 584 10.30 5.41 -22.37
N HIS A 585 9.12 6.04 -22.39
CA HIS A 585 8.52 6.64 -21.21
C HIS A 585 8.30 5.60 -20.10
N ARG A 586 8.41 6.04 -18.83
CA ARG A 586 8.26 5.17 -17.66
C ARG A 586 6.82 4.67 -17.45
N HIS A 587 5.81 5.49 -17.77
CA HIS A 587 4.39 5.12 -17.68
C HIS A 587 3.95 4.20 -18.82
N LEU A 588 2.92 3.39 -18.53
CA LEU A 588 2.25 2.48 -19.48
C LEU A 588 0.78 2.85 -19.64
N SER A 589 0.46 4.14 -19.65
CA SER A 589 -0.91 4.63 -19.65
C SER A 589 -1.82 3.99 -20.73
N PRO A 590 -1.37 3.74 -21.98
CA PRO A 590 -2.18 3.03 -22.97
C PRO A 590 -2.48 1.57 -22.63
N LEU A 591 -1.71 0.96 -21.73
CA LEU A 591 -1.83 -0.46 -21.38
C LEU A 591 -2.68 -0.72 -20.13
N VAL A 592 -3.38 0.31 -19.60
CA VAL A 592 -4.29 0.09 -18.45
C VAL A 592 -5.42 -0.89 -18.77
N GLY A 593 -5.79 -1.07 -20.04
CA GLY A 593 -6.74 -2.08 -20.48
C GLY A 593 -6.18 -3.52 -20.47
N LEU A 594 -4.84 -3.68 -20.45
CA LEU A 594 -4.16 -4.96 -20.27
C LEU A 594 -3.95 -5.25 -18.78
N PHE A 595 -3.36 -4.29 -18.04
CA PHE A 595 -3.21 -4.35 -16.59
C PHE A 595 -3.23 -2.91 -16.00
N PRO A 596 -4.02 -2.65 -14.93
CA PRO A 596 -4.81 -3.59 -14.10
C PRO A 596 -6.11 -4.06 -14.75
N GLY A 597 -6.55 -3.42 -15.85
CA GLY A 597 -7.73 -3.85 -16.61
C GLY A 597 -7.64 -5.30 -17.11
N ASP A 598 -8.71 -5.74 -17.74
CA ASP A 598 -8.82 -7.10 -18.26
C ASP A 598 -9.55 -7.12 -19.61
N ARG A 599 -9.53 -6.00 -20.34
CA ARG A 599 -10.12 -5.91 -21.67
C ARG A 599 -9.20 -6.50 -22.74
N ILE A 600 -7.89 -6.26 -22.62
CA ILE A 600 -6.89 -6.77 -23.56
C ILE A 600 -6.36 -8.10 -23.03
N ARG A 601 -6.64 -9.18 -23.76
CA ARG A 601 -6.29 -10.56 -23.36
C ARG A 601 -5.78 -11.38 -24.54
N PRO A 602 -4.73 -12.19 -24.36
CA PRO A 602 -4.20 -13.08 -25.40
C PRO A 602 -4.93 -14.45 -25.44
N ASP A 603 -6.22 -14.49 -25.07
CA ASP A 603 -7.05 -15.71 -25.03
C ASP A 603 -8.01 -15.86 -26.23
N GLY A 604 -7.85 -15.01 -27.23
CA GLY A 604 -8.71 -14.97 -28.43
C GLY A 604 -10.00 -14.17 -28.25
N SER A 605 -10.29 -13.65 -27.07
CA SER A 605 -11.47 -12.79 -26.82
C SER A 605 -11.26 -11.33 -27.25
N THR A 606 -9.99 -10.92 -27.34
CA THR A 606 -9.59 -9.60 -27.87
C THR A 606 -9.11 -9.76 -29.31
N PRO A 607 -9.42 -8.84 -30.23
CA PRO A 607 -8.87 -8.85 -31.59
C PRO A 607 -7.33 -8.99 -31.57
N ALA A 608 -6.80 -9.80 -32.48
CA ALA A 608 -5.37 -10.14 -32.47
C ALA A 608 -4.47 -8.90 -32.69
N ASP A 609 -4.87 -7.99 -33.56
CA ASP A 609 -4.16 -6.75 -33.82
C ASP A 609 -4.02 -5.85 -32.57
N ILE A 610 -5.04 -5.81 -31.71
CA ILE A 610 -5.00 -5.08 -30.44
C ILE A 610 -3.98 -5.71 -29.47
N VAL A 611 -3.95 -7.04 -29.38
CA VAL A 611 -2.97 -7.76 -28.55
C VAL A 611 -1.54 -7.57 -29.09
N GLU A 612 -1.39 -7.62 -30.42
CA GLU A 612 -0.12 -7.37 -31.09
C GLU A 612 0.36 -5.92 -30.88
N GLY A 613 -0.57 -4.94 -31.02
CA GLY A 613 -0.28 -3.53 -30.79
C GLY A 613 0.13 -3.24 -29.34
N ALA A 614 -0.53 -3.87 -28.38
CA ALA A 614 -0.15 -3.79 -26.96
C ALA A 614 1.24 -4.39 -26.71
N THR A 615 1.53 -5.53 -27.33
CA THR A 615 2.83 -6.21 -27.24
C THR A 615 3.95 -5.39 -27.87
N ALA A 616 3.68 -4.77 -29.02
CA ALA A 616 4.63 -3.91 -29.72
C ALA A 616 4.96 -2.65 -28.89
N LEU A 617 3.95 -1.98 -28.33
CA LEU A 617 4.13 -0.83 -27.45
C LEU A 617 4.92 -1.19 -26.21
N LEU A 618 4.58 -2.27 -25.52
CA LEU A 618 5.29 -2.71 -24.31
C LEU A 618 6.75 -3.07 -24.63
N THR A 619 7.02 -3.64 -25.82
CA THR A 619 8.37 -3.94 -26.30
C THR A 619 9.17 -2.65 -26.53
N ALA A 620 8.54 -1.63 -27.14
CA ALA A 620 9.15 -0.34 -27.38
C ALA A 620 9.48 0.42 -26.07
N ARG A 621 8.64 0.30 -25.04
CA ARG A 621 8.91 0.87 -23.70
C ARG A 621 10.16 0.26 -23.02
N GLY A 622 10.64 -0.89 -23.48
CA GLY A 622 11.89 -1.51 -23.05
C GLY A 622 11.79 -2.27 -21.72
N MET A 623 12.95 -2.75 -21.27
CA MET A 623 13.08 -3.64 -20.11
C MET A 623 13.75 -2.99 -18.90
N GLU A 624 14.14 -1.72 -18.98
CA GLU A 624 14.78 -1.01 -17.88
C GLU A 624 14.05 0.30 -17.58
N SER A 625 13.75 0.54 -16.30
CA SER A 625 13.12 1.74 -15.81
C SER A 625 13.24 1.78 -14.29
N PHE A 626 12.50 2.68 -13.65
CA PHE A 626 12.35 2.75 -12.21
C PHE A 626 11.62 1.52 -11.64
N GLY A 627 11.72 1.27 -10.32
CA GLY A 627 11.18 0.09 -9.68
C GLY A 627 9.69 -0.14 -9.93
N TRP A 628 8.84 0.87 -9.71
CA TRP A 628 7.39 0.77 -9.97
C TRP A 628 7.07 0.55 -11.46
N ALA A 629 7.82 1.19 -12.36
CA ALA A 629 7.62 1.01 -13.80
C ALA A 629 8.02 -0.40 -14.26
N ASN A 630 9.09 -0.97 -13.69
CA ASN A 630 9.46 -2.36 -13.90
C ASN A 630 8.39 -3.32 -13.40
N ALA A 631 7.81 -3.06 -12.22
CA ALA A 631 6.71 -3.85 -11.68
C ALA A 631 5.49 -3.85 -12.61
N TRP A 632 5.08 -2.69 -13.10
CA TRP A 632 3.95 -2.58 -14.05
C TRP A 632 4.23 -3.29 -15.38
N ARG A 633 5.43 -3.12 -15.94
CA ARG A 633 5.86 -3.87 -17.14
C ARG A 633 5.85 -5.38 -16.89
N GLY A 634 6.33 -5.82 -15.73
CA GLY A 634 6.29 -7.23 -15.30
C GLY A 634 4.87 -7.80 -15.28
N LEU A 635 3.92 -7.06 -14.72
CA LEU A 635 2.49 -7.41 -14.71
C LEU A 635 1.91 -7.51 -16.13
N CYS A 636 2.24 -6.55 -17.01
CA CYS A 636 1.80 -6.60 -18.40
C CYS A 636 2.39 -7.80 -19.15
N TRP A 637 3.69 -8.09 -18.99
CA TRP A 637 4.29 -9.28 -19.61
C TRP A 637 3.75 -10.59 -19.04
N ALA A 638 3.43 -10.66 -17.76
CA ALA A 638 2.76 -11.82 -17.16
C ALA A 638 1.39 -12.05 -17.78
N ARG A 639 0.60 -10.97 -18.00
CA ARG A 639 -0.70 -11.05 -18.71
C ARG A 639 -0.56 -11.48 -20.16
N LEU A 640 0.50 -11.08 -20.84
CA LEU A 640 0.85 -11.54 -22.20
C LEU A 640 1.51 -12.93 -22.20
N LYS A 641 1.62 -13.59 -21.04
CA LYS A 641 2.19 -14.95 -20.85
C LYS A 641 3.66 -15.06 -21.24
N ASN A 642 4.41 -13.97 -21.17
CA ASN A 642 5.85 -13.97 -21.40
C ASN A 642 6.60 -14.05 -20.07
N ALA A 643 6.84 -15.27 -19.61
CA ALA A 643 7.47 -15.56 -18.32
C ALA A 643 8.88 -14.98 -18.20
N ASP A 644 9.69 -15.07 -19.28
CA ASP A 644 11.08 -14.64 -19.26
C ASP A 644 11.20 -13.11 -19.09
N LYS A 645 10.41 -12.33 -19.83
CA LYS A 645 10.40 -10.88 -19.72
C LYS A 645 9.82 -10.42 -18.38
N ALA A 646 8.74 -11.04 -17.91
CA ALA A 646 8.17 -10.74 -16.60
C ALA A 646 9.19 -11.00 -15.48
N TYR A 647 9.85 -12.15 -15.51
CA TYR A 647 10.90 -12.50 -14.54
C TYR A 647 12.12 -11.58 -14.61
N GLN A 648 12.56 -11.21 -15.80
CA GLN A 648 13.69 -10.27 -15.96
C GLN A 648 13.41 -8.93 -15.27
N LEU A 649 12.16 -8.44 -15.28
CA LEU A 649 11.77 -7.20 -14.60
C LEU A 649 11.72 -7.35 -13.08
N VAL A 650 11.33 -8.51 -12.56
CA VAL A 650 11.52 -8.86 -11.13
C VAL A 650 13.00 -8.85 -10.76
N VAL A 651 13.85 -9.45 -11.59
CA VAL A 651 15.32 -9.45 -11.40
C VAL A 651 15.88 -8.03 -11.40
N ASN A 652 15.38 -7.16 -12.28
CA ASN A 652 15.85 -5.76 -12.37
C ASN A 652 15.56 -4.99 -11.09
N ASN A 653 14.40 -5.21 -10.46
CA ASN A 653 14.06 -4.59 -9.17
C ASN A 653 14.90 -5.13 -8.00
N LEU A 654 15.33 -6.39 -8.07
CA LEU A 654 16.19 -7.03 -7.08
C LEU A 654 17.70 -6.74 -7.30
N ARG A 655 18.08 -5.74 -8.10
CA ARG A 655 19.46 -5.28 -8.17
C ARG A 655 19.81 -4.43 -6.95
N PRO A 656 21.00 -4.59 -6.35
CA PRO A 656 21.43 -3.73 -5.25
C PRO A 656 21.49 -2.25 -5.67
N SER A 657 20.82 -1.38 -4.91
CA SER A 657 21.03 0.06 -5.01
C SER A 657 22.35 0.43 -4.34
N THR A 658 23.14 1.22 -5.02
CA THR A 658 24.40 1.76 -4.49
C THR A 658 24.53 3.23 -4.90
N GLY A 659 24.81 4.10 -3.90
CA GLY A 659 24.96 5.53 -4.16
C GLY A 659 23.69 6.17 -4.76
N GLY A 660 22.50 5.78 -4.30
CA GLY A 660 21.21 6.31 -4.75
C GLY A 660 20.77 5.86 -6.14
N SER A 661 21.35 4.77 -6.69
CA SER A 661 20.90 4.19 -7.96
C SER A 661 19.56 3.46 -7.83
N ASN A 662 18.82 3.31 -8.94
CA ASN A 662 17.61 2.48 -8.96
C ASN A 662 17.89 1.05 -8.51
N GLY A 663 17.01 0.48 -7.70
CA GLY A 663 17.09 -0.89 -7.21
C GLY A 663 16.74 -1.03 -5.75
N THR A 664 17.20 -2.11 -5.15
CA THR A 664 16.87 -2.49 -3.78
C THR A 664 17.99 -2.07 -2.82
N ALA A 665 17.66 -1.30 -1.78
CA ALA A 665 18.58 -0.83 -0.76
C ALA A 665 19.00 -1.95 0.21
N PHE A 666 19.92 -1.61 1.13
CA PHE A 666 20.44 -2.53 2.14
C PHE A 666 19.34 -3.16 3.01
N ASN A 667 18.29 -2.39 3.36
CA ASN A 667 17.13 -2.84 4.13
C ASN A 667 15.98 -3.44 3.28
N LEU A 668 16.19 -3.63 2.00
CA LEU A 668 15.24 -4.07 0.97
C LEU A 668 14.18 -3.05 0.55
N PHE A 669 14.27 -1.80 0.94
CA PHE A 669 13.45 -0.75 0.35
C PHE A 669 13.82 -0.51 -1.12
N ASP A 670 12.83 -0.22 -1.96
CA ASP A 670 13.09 0.18 -3.34
C ASP A 670 13.56 1.62 -3.41
N ILE A 671 14.62 1.86 -4.17
CA ILE A 671 15.19 3.18 -4.37
C ILE A 671 14.94 3.64 -5.79
N TYR A 672 14.34 4.81 -5.89
CA TYR A 672 14.11 5.57 -7.11
C TYR A 672 15.21 6.62 -7.25
N GLN A 673 16.01 6.56 -8.30
CA GLN A 673 17.03 7.57 -8.58
C GLN A 673 16.39 8.83 -9.15
N VAL A 674 16.36 9.91 -8.40
CA VAL A 674 15.85 11.21 -8.86
C VAL A 674 16.90 12.02 -9.61
N GLU A 675 18.16 11.89 -9.20
CA GLU A 675 19.32 12.46 -9.86
C GLU A 675 20.59 11.64 -9.56
N GLN A 676 21.68 11.91 -10.26
CA GLN A 676 22.93 11.18 -10.03
C GLN A 676 23.40 11.34 -8.57
N GLY A 677 23.55 10.23 -7.87
CA GLY A 677 23.98 10.19 -6.48
C GLY A 677 22.88 10.48 -5.45
N ARG A 678 21.62 10.69 -5.87
CA ARG A 678 20.49 10.87 -4.97
C ARG A 678 19.34 9.93 -5.34
N GLY A 679 19.06 9.00 -4.46
CA GLY A 679 17.91 8.12 -4.52
C GLY A 679 16.92 8.42 -3.40
N ILE A 680 15.68 8.07 -3.62
CA ILE A 680 14.61 8.19 -2.63
C ILE A 680 13.89 6.84 -2.50
N PHE A 681 13.34 6.57 -1.34
CA PHE A 681 12.48 5.42 -1.13
C PHE A 681 11.12 5.63 -1.79
N GLN A 682 10.67 4.64 -2.57
CA GLN A 682 9.30 4.55 -3.06
C GLN A 682 8.73 3.15 -2.80
N ILE A 683 7.69 3.08 -1.95
CA ILE A 683 7.11 1.81 -1.51
C ILE A 683 6.37 1.07 -2.62
N ASP A 684 5.93 1.78 -3.64
CA ASP A 684 5.11 1.22 -4.73
C ASP A 684 5.80 0.05 -5.45
N ALA A 685 7.11 0.10 -5.67
CA ALA A 685 7.83 -1.03 -6.24
C ALA A 685 7.94 -2.23 -5.27
N ASN A 686 8.10 -1.98 -3.96
CA ASN A 686 8.09 -3.05 -2.94
C ASN A 686 6.74 -3.78 -2.87
N LEU A 687 5.64 -3.15 -3.32
CA LEU A 687 4.28 -3.70 -3.31
C LEU A 687 3.86 -4.17 -4.71
N GLY A 688 4.29 -3.49 -5.76
CA GLY A 688 3.99 -3.84 -7.16
C GLY A 688 4.75 -5.06 -7.66
N THR A 689 6.03 -5.22 -7.29
CA THR A 689 6.82 -6.41 -7.66
C THR A 689 6.24 -7.71 -7.11
N PRO A 690 5.82 -7.81 -5.84
CA PRO A 690 5.03 -8.93 -5.35
C PRO A 690 3.77 -9.21 -6.17
N ALA A 691 3.03 -8.18 -6.57
CA ALA A 691 1.85 -8.36 -7.41
C ALA A 691 2.21 -9.00 -8.77
N ALA A 692 3.34 -8.57 -9.39
CA ALA A 692 3.83 -9.16 -10.63
C ALA A 692 4.24 -10.63 -10.44
N MET A 693 4.93 -10.96 -9.36
CA MET A 693 5.32 -12.34 -9.04
C MET A 693 4.09 -13.25 -8.87
N ILE A 694 3.05 -12.76 -8.20
CA ILE A 694 1.81 -13.54 -8.01
C ILE A 694 1.05 -13.69 -9.32
N GLU A 695 0.97 -12.65 -10.15
CA GLU A 695 0.32 -12.69 -11.46
C GLU A 695 0.95 -13.73 -12.40
N MET A 696 2.27 -13.97 -12.26
CA MET A 696 2.97 -15.03 -12.99
C MET A 696 2.57 -16.44 -12.54
N LEU A 697 2.07 -16.60 -11.32
CA LEU A 697 1.71 -17.89 -10.70
C LEU A 697 0.20 -18.18 -10.76
N LEU A 698 -0.63 -17.15 -10.60
CA LEU A 698 -2.08 -17.27 -10.56
C LEU A 698 -2.74 -16.01 -11.14
N TYR A 699 -3.34 -16.15 -12.30
CA TYR A 699 -4.22 -15.13 -12.87
C TYR A 699 -5.68 -15.43 -12.55
N SER A 700 -6.45 -14.39 -12.24
CA SER A 700 -7.89 -14.53 -12.01
C SER A 700 -8.71 -13.37 -12.59
N ARG A 701 -9.90 -13.70 -13.08
CA ARG A 701 -11.00 -12.77 -13.39
C ARG A 701 -12.32 -13.40 -12.97
N PRO A 702 -13.42 -12.67 -12.92
CA PRO A 702 -14.71 -13.25 -12.57
C PRO A 702 -15.02 -14.47 -13.45
N GLY A 703 -15.23 -15.65 -12.81
CA GLY A 703 -15.53 -16.89 -13.46
C GLY A 703 -14.35 -17.61 -14.14
N HIS A 704 -13.11 -17.15 -13.93
CA HIS A 704 -11.93 -17.77 -14.52
C HIS A 704 -10.69 -17.70 -13.63
N LEU A 705 -10.00 -18.81 -13.47
CA LEU A 705 -8.70 -18.94 -12.82
C LEU A 705 -7.71 -19.58 -13.79
N GLU A 706 -6.51 -19.05 -13.92
CA GLU A 706 -5.46 -19.66 -14.73
C GLU A 706 -4.23 -19.94 -13.86
N LEU A 707 -3.79 -21.19 -13.85
CA LEU A 707 -2.67 -21.66 -13.05
C LEU A 707 -1.37 -21.52 -13.86
N LEU A 708 -0.35 -20.96 -13.21
CA LEU A 708 1.01 -20.80 -13.76
C LEU A 708 1.03 -20.15 -15.16
N PRO A 709 0.30 -19.03 -15.39
CA PRO A 709 0.18 -18.43 -16.73
C PRO A 709 1.52 -17.98 -17.31
N ALA A 710 2.50 -17.63 -16.44
CA ALA A 710 3.83 -17.14 -16.83
C ALA A 710 4.92 -17.63 -15.85
N LEU A 711 4.95 -18.93 -15.55
CA LEU A 711 5.95 -19.51 -14.64
C LEU A 711 7.34 -19.46 -15.29
N PRO A 712 8.34 -18.75 -14.66
CA PRO A 712 9.69 -18.69 -15.22
C PRO A 712 10.48 -19.97 -14.94
N GLY A 713 11.49 -20.21 -15.77
CA GLY A 713 12.39 -21.37 -15.60
C GLY A 713 13.06 -21.43 -14.21
N ALA A 714 13.36 -20.27 -13.62
CA ALA A 714 13.97 -20.17 -12.29
C ALA A 714 13.09 -20.76 -11.17
N TRP A 715 11.76 -20.80 -11.32
CA TRP A 715 10.81 -21.33 -10.32
C TRP A 715 10.18 -22.66 -10.77
N ALA A 716 10.58 -23.21 -11.94
CA ALA A 716 9.91 -24.36 -12.52
C ALA A 716 10.17 -25.67 -11.77
N ALA A 717 11.31 -25.82 -11.12
CA ALA A 717 11.71 -27.11 -10.50
C ALA A 717 10.67 -27.60 -9.48
N SER A 718 10.27 -26.76 -8.54
CA SER A 718 9.18 -27.03 -7.60
C SER A 718 8.78 -25.74 -6.85
N GLY A 719 7.53 -25.67 -6.45
CA GLY A 719 7.06 -24.59 -5.61
C GLY A 719 5.65 -24.79 -5.11
N SER A 720 5.20 -23.85 -4.31
CA SER A 720 3.83 -23.82 -3.77
C SER A 720 3.36 -22.41 -3.52
N LEU A 721 2.05 -22.25 -3.61
CA LEU A 721 1.31 -21.05 -3.25
C LEU A 721 0.17 -21.49 -2.34
N THR A 722 0.03 -20.92 -1.17
CA THR A 722 -0.98 -21.29 -0.18
C THR A 722 -1.81 -20.06 0.20
N GLY A 723 -3.13 -20.21 0.25
CA GLY A 723 -4.03 -19.14 0.68
C GLY A 723 -4.17 -18.00 -0.34
N ALA A 724 -3.82 -18.19 -1.61
CA ALA A 724 -3.93 -17.13 -2.62
C ALA A 724 -5.39 -16.79 -2.92
N HIS A 725 -5.76 -15.55 -2.72
CA HIS A 725 -7.10 -15.09 -3.05
C HIS A 725 -7.22 -14.83 -4.56
N ALA A 726 -8.39 -15.11 -5.09
CA ALA A 726 -8.72 -14.94 -6.49
C ALA A 726 -10.12 -14.35 -6.65
N ARG A 727 -10.32 -13.61 -7.75
CA ARG A 727 -11.59 -12.94 -8.03
C ARG A 727 -12.77 -13.91 -8.04
N GLY A 728 -13.89 -13.45 -7.51
CA GLY A 728 -15.09 -14.27 -7.27
C GLY A 728 -15.15 -14.89 -5.87
N GLY A 729 -14.29 -14.45 -4.93
CA GLY A 729 -14.24 -14.95 -3.57
C GLY A 729 -13.68 -16.38 -3.48
N PHE A 730 -12.73 -16.71 -4.33
CA PHE A 730 -12.02 -17.98 -4.28
C PHE A 730 -10.71 -17.85 -3.50
N VAL A 731 -10.28 -18.96 -2.89
CA VAL A 731 -8.96 -19.13 -2.29
C VAL A 731 -8.33 -20.37 -2.90
N VAL A 732 -7.08 -20.24 -3.35
CA VAL A 732 -6.36 -21.26 -4.12
C VAL A 732 -5.07 -21.63 -3.40
N ASP A 733 -4.91 -22.93 -3.14
CA ASP A 733 -3.60 -23.52 -2.83
C ASP A 733 -3.13 -24.24 -4.10
N LEU A 734 -1.89 -23.97 -4.52
CA LEU A 734 -1.30 -24.50 -5.73
C LEU A 734 0.06 -25.11 -5.43
N ARG A 735 0.33 -26.27 -6.00
CA ARG A 735 1.66 -26.90 -5.98
C ARG A 735 2.08 -27.24 -7.40
N TRP A 736 3.35 -27.06 -7.70
CA TRP A 736 3.91 -27.43 -8.99
C TRP A 736 5.26 -28.14 -8.85
N ARG A 737 5.61 -28.85 -9.88
CA ARG A 737 6.89 -29.53 -10.06
C ARG A 737 7.20 -29.64 -11.56
N ASP A 738 8.46 -29.48 -11.93
CA ASP A 738 8.94 -29.57 -13.31
C ASP A 738 8.08 -28.75 -14.30
N GLY A 739 7.75 -27.51 -13.88
CA GLY A 739 6.98 -26.56 -14.67
C GLY A 739 5.47 -26.83 -14.74
N LYS A 740 4.93 -27.83 -14.03
CA LYS A 740 3.52 -28.25 -14.12
C LYS A 740 2.82 -28.23 -12.77
N PRO A 741 1.54 -27.82 -12.72
CA PRO A 741 0.73 -27.98 -11.51
C PRO A 741 0.59 -29.47 -11.17
N THR A 742 0.89 -29.83 -9.94
CA THR A 742 0.67 -31.19 -9.43
C THR A 742 -0.64 -31.29 -8.66
N GLU A 743 -1.02 -30.21 -7.99
CA GLU A 743 -2.27 -30.12 -7.23
C GLU A 743 -2.73 -28.66 -7.16
N ALA A 744 -4.03 -28.44 -7.36
CA ALA A 744 -4.68 -27.17 -7.06
C ALA A 744 -5.91 -27.44 -6.18
N ARG A 745 -5.91 -26.84 -4.97
CA ARG A 745 -7.05 -26.89 -4.05
C ARG A 745 -7.75 -25.54 -4.08
N ILE A 746 -9.06 -25.56 -4.40
CA ILE A 746 -9.84 -24.35 -4.60
C ILE A 746 -11.01 -24.35 -3.62
N ARG A 747 -11.10 -23.32 -2.80
CA ARG A 747 -12.18 -23.07 -1.87
C ARG A 747 -13.00 -21.85 -2.34
N SER A 748 -14.32 -21.90 -2.24
CA SER A 748 -15.21 -20.77 -2.54
C SER A 748 -15.84 -20.23 -1.26
N ALA A 749 -15.64 -18.96 -0.94
CA ALA A 749 -16.29 -18.34 0.20
C ALA A 749 -17.81 -18.19 -0.01
N GLY A 750 -18.23 -17.68 -1.16
CA GLY A 750 -19.63 -17.37 -1.47
C GLY A 750 -20.42 -18.40 -2.26
N GLY A 751 -19.79 -19.54 -2.65
CA GLY A 751 -20.42 -20.55 -3.51
C GLY A 751 -20.64 -20.06 -4.94
N ARG A 752 -19.66 -20.33 -5.83
CA ARG A 752 -19.68 -19.83 -7.23
C ARG A 752 -19.14 -20.88 -8.19
N THR A 753 -19.40 -20.66 -9.47
CA THR A 753 -18.81 -21.42 -10.59
C THR A 753 -17.61 -20.65 -11.15
N THR A 754 -16.54 -21.38 -11.43
CA THR A 754 -15.37 -20.85 -12.12
C THR A 754 -14.77 -21.88 -13.06
N THR A 755 -14.10 -21.41 -14.09
CA THR A 755 -13.27 -22.25 -14.97
C THR A 755 -11.84 -22.22 -14.47
N VAL A 756 -11.20 -23.36 -14.29
CA VAL A 756 -9.80 -23.48 -13.92
C VAL A 756 -9.02 -23.94 -15.14
N ALA A 757 -8.13 -23.08 -15.62
CA ALA A 757 -7.37 -23.28 -16.85
C ALA A 757 -5.88 -23.54 -16.55
N TYR A 758 -5.24 -24.38 -17.37
CA TYR A 758 -3.80 -24.56 -17.42
C TYR A 758 -3.40 -25.04 -18.82
N ALA A 759 -2.42 -24.39 -19.44
CA ALA A 759 -1.81 -24.79 -20.73
C ALA A 759 -2.85 -25.16 -21.82
N GLY A 760 -3.90 -24.34 -21.97
CA GLY A 760 -4.97 -24.55 -22.96
C GLY A 760 -6.06 -25.55 -22.54
N SER A 761 -5.86 -26.32 -21.47
CA SER A 761 -6.91 -27.18 -20.89
C SER A 761 -7.73 -26.40 -19.86
N ALA A 762 -9.03 -26.68 -19.75
CA ALA A 762 -9.91 -26.01 -18.82
C ALA A 762 -10.91 -26.97 -18.16
N ARG A 763 -11.21 -26.76 -16.88
CA ARG A 763 -12.18 -27.52 -16.08
C ARG A 763 -13.14 -26.59 -15.38
N THR A 764 -14.44 -26.79 -15.57
CA THR A 764 -15.45 -26.02 -14.83
C THR A 764 -15.67 -26.64 -13.45
N VAL A 765 -15.65 -25.78 -12.44
CA VAL A 765 -15.83 -26.12 -11.03
C VAL A 765 -16.98 -25.30 -10.47
N THR A 766 -17.98 -25.96 -9.87
CA THR A 766 -19.09 -25.32 -9.16
C THR A 766 -19.03 -25.72 -7.70
N LEU A 767 -18.87 -24.73 -6.81
CA LEU A 767 -18.74 -24.95 -5.36
C LEU A 767 -19.92 -24.33 -4.61
N LYS A 768 -20.35 -24.99 -3.54
CA LYS A 768 -21.23 -24.39 -2.53
C LYS A 768 -20.42 -23.42 -1.63
N PRO A 769 -21.07 -22.53 -0.89
CA PRO A 769 -20.38 -21.69 0.10
C PRO A 769 -19.52 -22.54 1.06
N GLY A 770 -18.27 -22.16 1.26
CA GLY A 770 -17.31 -22.86 2.12
C GLY A 770 -16.76 -24.19 1.56
N ALA A 771 -17.29 -24.68 0.46
CA ALA A 771 -16.84 -25.95 -0.12
C ALA A 771 -15.45 -25.82 -0.78
N THR A 772 -14.76 -26.94 -0.82
CA THR A 772 -13.42 -27.08 -1.41
C THR A 772 -13.40 -28.23 -2.43
N VAL A 773 -12.66 -28.04 -3.51
CA VAL A 773 -12.32 -29.09 -4.48
C VAL A 773 -10.81 -29.19 -4.63
N THR A 774 -10.30 -30.39 -4.83
CA THR A 774 -8.89 -30.63 -5.17
C THR A 774 -8.81 -31.16 -6.60
N LEU A 775 -8.07 -30.48 -7.43
CA LEU A 775 -7.81 -30.86 -8.83
C LEU A 775 -6.39 -31.42 -8.93
N LYS A 776 -6.25 -32.53 -9.65
CA LYS A 776 -4.99 -33.20 -9.98
C LYS A 776 -5.01 -33.64 -11.45
N GLY A 777 -3.87 -34.10 -11.96
CA GLY A 777 -3.79 -34.61 -13.33
C GLY A 777 -3.90 -33.50 -14.37
N PHE A 778 -2.94 -32.58 -14.35
CA PHE A 778 -2.79 -31.51 -15.33
C PHE A 778 -1.88 -31.91 -16.51
N ASP A 779 -1.65 -33.22 -16.70
CA ASP A 779 -0.67 -33.76 -17.63
C ASP A 779 -1.16 -33.85 -19.08
N ARG A 780 -2.29 -33.19 -19.42
CA ARG A 780 -2.86 -33.23 -20.79
C ARG A 780 -3.04 -31.84 -21.35
#